data_f13225e32e790d996ea2ce9936c77b39
#
_entry.id   f13225e32e790d996ea2ce9936c77b39
#
_cell.length_a   1.000
_cell.length_b   1.000
_cell.length_c   1.000
_cell.angle_alpha   90.00
_cell.angle_beta   90.00
_cell.angle_gamma   90.00
#
_symmetry.space_group_name_H-M   'P 1'
#
loop_
_entity.id
_entity.type
_entity.pdbx_description
1 polymer ?
#
loop_
_entity_poly.entity_id
_entity_poly.type
_entity_poly.pdbx_seq_one_letter_code
_entity_poly.pdbx_strand_id
1 'polypeptide(L)'
;MSNTIDLTLDGLSCGHCVKRVKESLEQRPDVEQAEVTLTEAHVTGSASAQALIDTVKQAGYGAELSHPKAKPLAESSIPSEALTAATPELPAAHDEDDSQQLLINGMSCASCVSRVQNALAAVPGVSQARVNLAERTALVMGSASAAELVQAVEKAGYGAEAIEDDLQRRERQQETALATMKRFRWQAIVALLVGVPVMVWGMIGDNMMVSDDNRSLWLVIGLVTLAVMVFAGGHFYRSAWKSLKNGTATMDTLVALGTGVAWLYSMSVNLWPQWFPMEARHLYYEASAMIIGLINLGHMLEARARQRSSKALEKLLDLTPPSARVVTPEGEKDLPLAEVQAGMTLRLTTGDRVPVDGMISQGEAWFDEAMLTGEPVPQQKGDGDAIHAGTVVQDGSVLFTASAVGSQTTLARIIRMVRQAQSSKPEIGQLADKISAVFVPAVVVIALISAAIWYFFGPAPQIVYTLVIATTVQIIACPCALGLATPMSIISGVGRAAEYGVLVRDADALQRASELDTLVFDKTGTLTEGKPQVVAVKTFAGVDEHTALRLAAALEQGSSHPLARAILDKAADGPLPEVSGFRTLRGLGVSGEAEGHRLLLGNQALLNEQHINTAEVESEMTAQASRGATPVLLAVDGQAAALFAIRDPLREDSVDALARLHRQGYRLVMLTGDNPTTAKAIAKEAGIDEVIAGVLPDGKADAIKRLQSQGHKVAMVGDGINDAPALAQADVGIAMGGGSDVAIETAAITLMRHSLHGVADALAISKATLRNMKQNLLGAFVYNSLGIPIAAGILWPLTGTLLNPVVAGAAMALSSITVVSNANRLLRFKPKE
;
A
#
# COMPACT_ATOMS: atom_id res chain seq x y z
N MET A 1 -13.28 -46.95 5.76
CA MET A 1 -13.92 -46.18 4.68
C MET A 1 -13.41 -44.78 4.77
N SER A 2 -12.65 -44.34 3.78
CA SER A 2 -12.14 -42.95 3.74
C SER A 2 -13.25 -41.99 3.28
N ASN A 3 -13.57 -41.05 4.10
CA ASN A 3 -14.53 -40.00 3.77
C ASN A 3 -13.78 -38.67 3.56
N THR A 4 -14.31 -37.85 2.67
CA THR A 4 -13.82 -36.48 2.45
C THR A 4 -14.62 -35.53 3.33
N ILE A 5 -13.92 -34.70 4.12
CA ILE A 5 -14.48 -33.67 4.98
C ILE A 5 -14.00 -32.30 4.49
N ASP A 6 -14.93 -31.38 4.28
CA ASP A 6 -14.65 -30.01 3.86
C ASP A 6 -14.77 -29.07 5.07
N LEU A 7 -13.74 -28.26 5.28
CA LEU A 7 -13.67 -27.27 6.33
C LEU A 7 -13.56 -25.87 5.74
N THR A 8 -14.25 -24.93 6.35
CA THR A 8 -14.06 -23.51 6.09
C THR A 8 -13.01 -22.97 7.07
N LEU A 9 -11.95 -22.36 6.56
CA LEU A 9 -10.82 -21.87 7.34
C LEU A 9 -10.87 -20.36 7.51
N ASP A 10 -10.40 -19.91 8.66
CA ASP A 10 -10.30 -18.49 9.01
C ASP A 10 -8.93 -18.16 9.59
N GLY A 11 -8.45 -16.94 9.31
CA GLY A 11 -7.18 -16.45 9.82
C GLY A 11 -5.94 -16.77 8.98
N LEU A 12 -6.10 -17.43 7.82
CA LEU A 12 -5.01 -17.68 6.89
C LEU A 12 -4.81 -16.47 5.97
N SER A 13 -3.64 -15.86 6.01
CA SER A 13 -3.34 -14.63 5.27
C SER A 13 -2.33 -14.79 4.14
N CYS A 14 -1.64 -15.93 4.05
CA CYS A 14 -0.59 -16.15 3.05
C CYS A 14 -0.35 -17.63 2.77
N GLY A 15 0.45 -17.93 1.73
CA GLY A 15 0.81 -19.30 1.38
C GLY A 15 1.55 -20.07 2.47
N HIS A 16 2.28 -19.38 3.35
CA HIS A 16 2.94 -20.01 4.50
C HIS A 16 1.94 -20.53 5.53
N CYS A 17 0.86 -19.78 5.78
CA CYS A 17 -0.25 -20.22 6.63
C CYS A 17 -0.93 -21.48 6.05
N VAL A 18 -1.19 -21.47 4.75
CA VAL A 18 -1.76 -22.63 4.03
C VAL A 18 -0.87 -23.85 4.19
N LYS A 19 0.43 -23.72 4.00
CA LYS A 19 1.40 -24.79 4.14
C LYS A 19 1.41 -25.34 5.57
N ARG A 20 1.38 -24.47 6.56
CA ARG A 20 1.39 -24.85 7.98
C ARG A 20 0.14 -25.64 8.36
N VAL A 21 -1.03 -25.22 7.92
CA VAL A 21 -2.28 -25.94 8.15
C VAL A 21 -2.26 -27.31 7.44
N LYS A 22 -1.81 -27.36 6.19
CA LYS A 22 -1.68 -28.58 5.42
C LYS A 22 -0.77 -29.58 6.11
N GLU A 23 0.41 -29.16 6.53
CA GLU A 23 1.37 -30.01 7.24
C GLU A 23 0.79 -30.54 8.57
N SER A 24 0.11 -29.69 9.34
CA SER A 24 -0.53 -30.08 10.59
C SER A 24 -1.62 -31.14 10.39
N LEU A 25 -2.40 -31.04 9.35
CA LEU A 25 -3.43 -32.00 9.00
C LEU A 25 -2.83 -33.32 8.48
N GLU A 26 -1.81 -33.26 7.63
CA GLU A 26 -1.16 -34.45 7.07
C GLU A 26 -0.32 -35.25 8.08
N GLN A 27 0.13 -34.61 9.15
CA GLN A 27 0.83 -35.32 10.26
C GLN A 27 -0.08 -36.24 11.09
N ARG A 28 -1.38 -36.09 10.96
CA ARG A 28 -2.31 -37.00 11.64
C ARG A 28 -2.31 -38.37 10.96
N PRO A 29 -2.22 -39.49 11.75
CA PRO A 29 -2.24 -40.83 11.18
C PRO A 29 -3.57 -41.21 10.53
N ASP A 30 -4.66 -40.51 10.87
CA ASP A 30 -6.00 -40.75 10.34
C ASP A 30 -6.36 -39.85 9.14
N VAL A 31 -5.38 -39.10 8.61
CA VAL A 31 -5.52 -38.27 7.40
C VAL A 31 -4.65 -38.87 6.29
N GLU A 32 -5.28 -39.17 5.17
CA GLU A 32 -4.60 -39.70 3.98
C GLU A 32 -4.04 -38.56 3.11
N GLN A 33 -4.85 -37.54 2.89
CA GLN A 33 -4.50 -36.39 2.08
C GLN A 33 -5.26 -35.16 2.56
N ALA A 34 -4.63 -33.98 2.50
CA ALA A 34 -5.26 -32.68 2.76
C ALA A 34 -4.90 -31.69 1.66
N GLU A 35 -5.92 -31.06 1.08
CA GLU A 35 -5.78 -29.96 0.16
C GLU A 35 -6.27 -28.69 0.86
N VAL A 36 -5.41 -27.69 1.00
CA VAL A 36 -5.67 -26.47 1.76
C VAL A 36 -5.53 -25.25 0.89
N THR A 37 -6.53 -24.39 0.93
CA THR A 37 -6.51 -23.05 0.34
C THR A 37 -6.58 -22.01 1.45
N LEU A 38 -6.59 -20.72 1.12
CA LEU A 38 -6.70 -19.64 2.11
C LEU A 38 -8.03 -19.66 2.90
N THR A 39 -9.08 -20.27 2.34
CA THR A 39 -10.43 -20.24 2.90
C THR A 39 -11.03 -21.63 3.15
N GLU A 40 -10.49 -22.67 2.56
CA GLU A 40 -11.07 -24.01 2.59
C GLU A 40 -10.00 -25.07 2.75
N ALA A 41 -10.37 -26.18 3.37
CA ALA A 41 -9.57 -27.41 3.43
C ALA A 41 -10.44 -28.62 3.06
N HIS A 42 -9.94 -29.45 2.15
CA HIS A 42 -10.53 -30.72 1.79
C HIS A 42 -9.66 -31.84 2.33
N VAL A 43 -10.15 -32.57 3.30
CA VAL A 43 -9.38 -33.62 4.00
C VAL A 43 -10.00 -34.98 3.72
N THR A 44 -9.18 -35.89 3.23
CA THR A 44 -9.56 -37.27 2.97
C THR A 44 -8.93 -38.20 4.02
N GLY A 45 -9.71 -39.03 4.66
CA GLY A 45 -9.24 -39.93 5.68
C GLY A 45 -10.34 -40.45 6.59
N SER A 46 -9.98 -41.06 7.72
CA SER A 46 -10.88 -41.58 8.71
C SER A 46 -11.09 -40.65 9.92
N ALA A 47 -10.46 -39.48 9.94
CA ALA A 47 -10.57 -38.50 11.01
C ALA A 47 -11.98 -37.91 11.13
N SER A 48 -12.42 -37.65 12.35
CA SER A 48 -13.68 -36.92 12.57
C SER A 48 -13.54 -35.42 12.27
N ALA A 49 -14.65 -34.80 11.91
CA ALA A 49 -14.66 -33.33 11.64
C ALA A 49 -14.17 -32.53 12.86
N GLN A 50 -14.58 -32.91 14.05
CA GLN A 50 -14.16 -32.21 15.29
C GLN A 50 -12.65 -32.34 15.53
N ALA A 51 -12.07 -33.51 15.28
CA ALA A 51 -10.62 -33.73 15.40
C ALA A 51 -9.81 -32.86 14.42
N LEU A 52 -10.30 -32.69 13.21
CA LEU A 52 -9.67 -31.84 12.20
C LEU A 52 -9.78 -30.35 12.58
N ILE A 53 -10.92 -29.92 13.07
CA ILE A 53 -11.14 -28.55 13.56
C ILE A 53 -10.18 -28.24 14.71
N ASP A 54 -10.06 -29.17 15.68
CA ASP A 54 -9.14 -29.01 16.81
C ASP A 54 -7.68 -28.93 16.36
N THR A 55 -7.29 -29.71 15.36
CA THR A 55 -5.93 -29.68 14.78
C THR A 55 -5.62 -28.32 14.14
N VAL A 56 -6.56 -27.74 13.41
CA VAL A 56 -6.40 -26.42 12.80
C VAL A 56 -6.32 -25.32 13.88
N LYS A 57 -7.13 -25.43 14.93
CA LYS A 57 -7.09 -24.50 16.07
C LYS A 57 -5.77 -24.57 16.83
N GLN A 58 -5.21 -25.75 17.02
CA GLN A 58 -3.89 -25.94 17.63
C GLN A 58 -2.76 -25.34 16.77
N ALA A 59 -2.93 -25.31 15.45
CA ALA A 59 -2.00 -24.65 14.53
C ALA A 59 -2.12 -23.11 14.58
N GLY A 60 -3.12 -22.57 15.28
CA GLY A 60 -3.32 -21.13 15.48
C GLY A 60 -4.33 -20.49 14.51
N TYR A 61 -5.16 -21.26 13.84
CA TYR A 61 -6.15 -20.79 12.86
C TYR A 61 -7.55 -21.25 13.22
N GLY A 62 -8.56 -20.56 12.68
CA GLY A 62 -9.96 -20.94 12.84
C GLY A 62 -10.40 -21.97 11.80
N ALA A 63 -11.29 -22.88 12.18
CA ALA A 63 -11.91 -23.84 11.29
C ALA A 63 -13.34 -24.16 11.71
N GLU A 64 -14.21 -24.30 10.74
CA GLU A 64 -15.60 -24.74 10.90
C GLU A 64 -15.94 -25.77 9.82
N LEU A 65 -16.91 -26.62 10.11
CA LEU A 65 -17.40 -27.58 9.12
C LEU A 65 -18.13 -26.83 8.00
N SER A 66 -17.72 -27.04 6.74
CA SER A 66 -18.40 -26.45 5.60
C SER A 66 -19.78 -27.04 5.43
N HIS A 67 -20.81 -26.20 5.34
CA HIS A 67 -22.13 -26.65 4.95
C HIS A 67 -22.07 -27.10 3.48
N PRO A 68 -22.65 -28.24 3.10
CA PRO A 68 -22.64 -28.68 1.72
C PRO A 68 -23.34 -27.64 0.85
N LYS A 69 -22.59 -27.03 -0.08
CA LYS A 69 -23.21 -26.30 -1.20
C LYS A 69 -24.15 -27.28 -1.89
N ALA A 70 -25.43 -26.95 -1.94
CA ALA A 70 -26.40 -27.73 -2.67
C ALA A 70 -25.91 -27.96 -4.10
N LYS A 71 -25.77 -29.22 -4.49
CA LYS A 71 -25.51 -29.59 -5.89
C LYS A 71 -26.57 -28.92 -6.76
N PRO A 72 -26.21 -28.35 -7.93
CA PRO A 72 -27.21 -27.87 -8.84
C PRO A 72 -28.08 -29.06 -9.27
N LEU A 73 -29.31 -29.06 -8.82
CA LEU A 73 -30.34 -29.96 -9.33
C LEU A 73 -30.58 -29.61 -10.80
N ALA A 74 -30.49 -30.64 -11.63
CA ALA A 74 -30.86 -30.57 -13.04
C ALA A 74 -32.29 -30.04 -13.24
N GLU A 75 -32.40 -29.17 -14.20
CA GLU A 75 -33.58 -28.64 -14.84
C GLU A 75 -34.93 -29.26 -14.42
N SER A 76 -35.72 -28.46 -13.70
CA SER A 76 -37.15 -28.55 -13.73
C SER A 76 -37.69 -27.12 -13.87
N SER A 77 -38.45 -26.95 -14.95
CA SER A 77 -39.21 -25.78 -15.35
C SER A 77 -39.80 -24.99 -14.18
N ILE A 78 -39.40 -23.74 -14.06
CA ILE A 78 -39.98 -22.77 -13.12
C ILE A 78 -40.95 -21.86 -13.86
N PRO A 79 -42.18 -21.68 -13.36
CA PRO A 79 -43.11 -20.73 -13.93
C PRO A 79 -42.66 -19.28 -13.78
N SER A 80 -42.94 -18.46 -14.76
CA SER A 80 -42.47 -17.07 -14.92
C SER A 80 -43.20 -16.04 -14.04
N GLU A 81 -43.32 -16.27 -12.73
CA GLU A 81 -43.95 -15.30 -11.82
C GLU A 81 -43.17 -15.00 -10.55
N ALA A 82 -41.84 -15.05 -10.59
CA ALA A 82 -41.03 -14.61 -9.45
C ALA A 82 -39.82 -13.78 -9.91
N LEU A 83 -40.07 -12.77 -10.75
CA LEU A 83 -39.09 -11.79 -11.19
C LEU A 83 -39.35 -10.42 -10.52
N THR A 84 -39.57 -10.44 -9.21
CA THR A 84 -39.48 -9.22 -8.43
C THR A 84 -38.70 -9.53 -7.16
N ALA A 85 -37.53 -8.87 -7.05
CA ALA A 85 -36.72 -8.74 -5.88
C ALA A 85 -35.93 -9.98 -5.44
N ALA A 86 -34.86 -10.26 -6.10
CA ALA A 86 -33.56 -10.58 -5.47
C ALA A 86 -32.48 -10.25 -6.50
N THR A 87 -31.96 -9.08 -6.45
CA THR A 87 -30.55 -8.87 -6.84
C THR A 87 -29.78 -9.94 -6.06
N PRO A 88 -28.97 -10.78 -6.74
CA PRO A 88 -28.04 -11.59 -5.99
C PRO A 88 -27.18 -10.62 -5.20
N GLU A 89 -27.29 -10.66 -3.89
CA GLU A 89 -26.22 -10.14 -3.05
C GLU A 89 -24.98 -10.84 -3.55
N LEU A 90 -24.15 -10.09 -4.26
CA LEU A 90 -22.74 -10.41 -4.36
C LEU A 90 -22.31 -10.78 -2.95
N PRO A 91 -21.62 -11.91 -2.75
CA PRO A 91 -21.07 -12.19 -1.43
C PRO A 91 -20.35 -10.92 -1.02
N ALA A 92 -20.83 -10.34 0.08
CA ALA A 92 -20.26 -9.15 0.65
C ALA A 92 -18.76 -9.38 0.64
N ALA A 93 -18.02 -8.47 0.02
CA ALA A 93 -16.58 -8.46 0.15
C ALA A 93 -16.36 -8.41 1.66
N HIS A 94 -16.06 -9.57 2.25
CA HIS A 94 -15.70 -9.66 3.63
C HIS A 94 -14.50 -8.76 3.78
N ASP A 95 -14.52 -7.86 4.71
CA ASP A 95 -13.44 -7.12 5.34
C ASP A 95 -13.29 -5.62 5.03
N GLU A 96 -13.93 -5.02 4.05
CA GLU A 96 -13.85 -3.56 3.89
C GLU A 96 -14.82 -2.80 4.80
N ASP A 97 -15.95 -3.39 5.16
CA ASP A 97 -16.94 -2.77 6.05
C ASP A 97 -16.62 -2.93 7.54
N ASP A 98 -15.74 -3.85 7.92
CA ASP A 98 -15.34 -4.10 9.29
C ASP A 98 -14.05 -3.38 9.72
N SER A 99 -13.51 -2.47 8.90
CA SER A 99 -12.37 -1.67 9.29
C SER A 99 -12.79 -0.41 10.00
N GLN A 100 -12.15 -0.13 11.14
CA GLN A 100 -12.36 1.08 11.91
C GLN A 100 -11.06 1.86 12.03
N GLN A 101 -11.19 3.17 12.05
CA GLN A 101 -10.05 4.06 12.26
C GLN A 101 -10.20 4.80 13.58
N LEU A 102 -9.09 4.89 14.27
CA LEU A 102 -8.97 5.62 15.52
C LEU A 102 -7.92 6.69 15.39
N LEU A 103 -8.19 7.86 15.95
CA LEU A 103 -7.18 8.89 16.15
C LEU A 103 -6.57 8.66 17.53
N ILE A 104 -5.24 8.50 17.60
CA ILE A 104 -4.53 8.18 18.82
C ILE A 104 -3.75 9.40 19.31
N ASN A 105 -3.94 9.76 20.57
CA ASN A 105 -3.26 10.88 21.19
C ASN A 105 -2.22 10.40 22.21
N GLY A 106 -1.11 11.08 22.29
CA GLY A 106 -0.08 10.84 23.30
C GLY A 106 1.04 9.89 22.89
N MET A 107 1.05 9.37 21.68
CA MET A 107 2.16 8.58 21.16
C MET A 107 3.34 9.50 20.79
N SER A 108 4.54 9.15 21.23
CA SER A 108 5.74 9.95 20.97
C SER A 108 6.89 9.15 20.34
N CYS A 109 6.87 7.82 20.36
CA CYS A 109 7.95 6.99 19.87
C CYS A 109 7.48 5.58 19.46
N ALA A 110 8.39 4.80 18.89
CA ALA A 110 8.12 3.45 18.42
C ALA A 110 7.62 2.49 19.50
N SER A 111 8.08 2.63 20.74
CA SER A 111 7.59 1.80 21.86
C SER A 111 6.13 2.10 22.19
N CYS A 112 5.71 3.35 22.06
CA CYS A 112 4.30 3.73 22.19
C CYS A 112 3.43 3.08 21.11
N VAL A 113 3.91 3.07 19.88
CA VAL A 113 3.24 2.41 18.75
C VAL A 113 3.03 0.93 19.02
N SER A 114 4.07 0.22 19.48
CA SER A 114 3.97 -1.20 19.81
C SER A 114 2.95 -1.47 20.92
N ARG A 115 2.89 -0.63 21.94
CA ARG A 115 1.94 -0.77 23.04
C ARG A 115 0.50 -0.59 22.60
N VAL A 116 0.22 0.45 21.83
CA VAL A 116 -1.12 0.71 21.30
C VAL A 116 -1.55 -0.42 20.37
N GLN A 117 -0.66 -0.86 19.49
CA GLN A 117 -0.94 -1.94 18.56
C GLN A 117 -1.22 -3.25 19.28
N ASN A 118 -0.44 -3.62 20.29
CA ASN A 118 -0.66 -4.81 21.10
C ASN A 118 -1.97 -4.73 21.91
N ALA A 119 -2.27 -3.57 22.48
CA ALA A 119 -3.53 -3.35 23.21
C ALA A 119 -4.75 -3.52 22.31
N LEU A 120 -4.70 -2.99 21.09
CA LEU A 120 -5.78 -3.15 20.12
C LEU A 120 -5.90 -4.59 19.62
N ALA A 121 -4.78 -5.25 19.35
CA ALA A 121 -4.77 -6.64 18.88
C ALA A 121 -5.30 -7.62 19.95
N ALA A 122 -5.21 -7.29 21.24
CA ALA A 122 -5.69 -8.11 22.32
C ALA A 122 -7.23 -8.02 22.54
N VAL A 123 -7.91 -7.06 21.92
CA VAL A 123 -9.35 -6.91 22.02
C VAL A 123 -10.06 -8.07 21.31
N PRO A 124 -11.03 -8.76 21.94
CA PRO A 124 -11.81 -9.80 21.27
C PRO A 124 -12.52 -9.27 20.03
N GLY A 125 -12.42 -10.00 18.92
CA GLY A 125 -13.00 -9.61 17.64
C GLY A 125 -12.08 -8.81 16.71
N VAL A 126 -10.86 -8.46 17.14
CA VAL A 126 -9.86 -7.80 16.31
C VAL A 126 -9.03 -8.84 15.56
N SER A 127 -9.05 -8.79 14.22
CA SER A 127 -8.24 -9.65 13.37
C SER A 127 -6.85 -9.07 13.13
N GLN A 128 -6.76 -7.75 12.96
CA GLN A 128 -5.51 -7.04 12.73
C GLN A 128 -5.60 -5.59 13.22
N ALA A 129 -4.53 -5.09 13.81
CA ALA A 129 -4.40 -3.70 14.19
C ALA A 129 -3.07 -3.14 13.65
N ARG A 130 -3.14 -1.96 13.03
CA ARG A 130 -1.98 -1.24 12.47
C ARG A 130 -1.98 0.18 13.02
N VAL A 131 -0.85 0.60 13.57
CA VAL A 131 -0.68 1.94 14.15
C VAL A 131 0.35 2.74 13.36
N ASN A 132 0.00 3.97 13.00
CA ASN A 132 0.87 4.91 12.30
C ASN A 132 1.19 6.08 13.22
N LEU A 133 2.45 6.20 13.62
CA LEU A 133 2.92 7.28 14.50
C LEU A 133 2.88 8.64 13.79
N ALA A 134 3.23 8.70 12.51
CA ALA A 134 3.32 9.94 11.76
C ALA A 134 1.95 10.60 11.59
N GLU A 135 0.91 9.82 11.34
CA GLU A 135 -0.47 10.30 11.23
C GLU A 135 -1.25 10.22 12.54
N ARG A 136 -0.69 9.56 13.55
CA ARG A 136 -1.32 9.33 14.86
C ARG A 136 -2.67 8.61 14.75
N THR A 137 -2.72 7.64 13.86
CA THR A 137 -3.91 6.85 13.60
C THR A 137 -3.68 5.37 13.84
N ALA A 138 -4.74 4.65 14.12
CA ALA A 138 -4.77 3.20 14.14
C ALA A 138 -5.88 2.70 13.21
N LEU A 139 -5.53 1.76 12.35
CA LEU A 139 -6.48 1.03 11.52
C LEU A 139 -6.71 -0.35 12.16
N VAL A 140 -7.94 -0.62 12.53
CA VAL A 140 -8.33 -1.88 13.18
C VAL A 140 -9.33 -2.62 12.31
N MET A 141 -9.02 -3.86 11.99
CA MET A 141 -9.88 -4.77 11.24
C MET A 141 -10.49 -5.79 12.19
N GLY A 142 -11.79 -6.02 12.06
CA GLY A 142 -12.51 -6.99 12.87
C GLY A 142 -13.87 -6.50 13.34
N SER A 143 -14.54 -7.31 14.15
CA SER A 143 -15.92 -7.09 14.61
C SER A 143 -16.02 -6.36 15.95
N ALA A 144 -14.92 -5.96 16.57
CA ALA A 144 -14.91 -5.22 17.83
C ALA A 144 -15.60 -3.86 17.71
N SER A 145 -16.34 -3.44 18.73
CA SER A 145 -16.99 -2.13 18.73
C SER A 145 -15.98 -0.99 18.94
N ALA A 146 -16.31 0.19 18.42
CA ALA A 146 -15.48 1.38 18.60
C ALA A 146 -15.23 1.70 20.08
N ALA A 147 -16.24 1.53 20.93
CA ALA A 147 -16.13 1.76 22.38
C ALA A 147 -15.11 0.82 23.06
N GLU A 148 -15.08 -0.45 22.68
CA GLU A 148 -14.13 -1.42 23.19
C GLU A 148 -12.70 -1.09 22.79
N LEU A 149 -12.49 -0.65 21.54
CA LEU A 149 -11.20 -0.24 21.02
C LEU A 149 -10.68 1.01 21.73
N VAL A 150 -11.52 2.02 21.92
CA VAL A 150 -11.17 3.23 22.65
C VAL A 150 -10.79 2.91 24.11
N GLN A 151 -11.54 2.05 24.77
CA GLN A 151 -11.22 1.62 26.14
C GLN A 151 -9.86 0.91 26.22
N ALA A 152 -9.55 0.02 25.27
CA ALA A 152 -8.27 -0.69 25.24
C ALA A 152 -7.09 0.28 25.10
N VAL A 153 -7.21 1.31 24.27
CA VAL A 153 -6.17 2.34 24.10
C VAL A 153 -6.05 3.20 25.37
N GLU A 154 -7.15 3.56 26.01
CA GLU A 154 -7.15 4.34 27.26
C GLU A 154 -6.49 3.56 28.41
N LYS A 155 -6.76 2.26 28.52
CA LYS A 155 -6.09 1.38 29.49
C LYS A 155 -4.58 1.28 29.27
N ALA A 156 -4.14 1.37 28.00
CA ALA A 156 -2.71 1.41 27.68
C ALA A 156 -2.04 2.76 27.99
N GLY A 157 -2.84 3.77 28.36
CA GLY A 157 -2.35 5.08 28.78
C GLY A 157 -2.36 6.15 27.68
N TYR A 158 -3.09 5.92 26.59
CA TYR A 158 -3.20 6.85 25.47
C TYR A 158 -4.65 7.26 25.22
N GLY A 159 -4.85 8.42 24.60
CA GLY A 159 -6.17 8.85 24.18
C GLY A 159 -6.54 8.27 22.81
N ALA A 160 -7.80 7.93 22.63
CA ALA A 160 -8.32 7.45 21.36
C ALA A 160 -9.70 8.03 21.06
N GLU A 161 -9.97 8.27 19.78
CA GLU A 161 -11.25 8.73 19.27
C GLU A 161 -11.60 7.96 18.00
N ALA A 162 -12.82 7.41 17.95
CA ALA A 162 -13.31 6.72 16.76
C ALA A 162 -13.73 7.73 15.67
N ILE A 163 -13.43 7.41 14.44
CA ILE A 163 -13.74 8.26 13.28
C ILE A 163 -14.54 7.45 12.27
N GLU A 164 -15.73 7.92 11.95
CA GLU A 164 -16.68 7.22 11.08
C GLU A 164 -16.62 7.68 9.63
N ASP A 165 -16.14 8.93 9.37
CA ASP A 165 -16.19 9.58 8.08
C ASP A 165 -14.80 10.16 7.69
N ASP A 166 -14.42 10.04 6.42
CA ASP A 166 -13.15 10.55 5.91
C ASP A 166 -13.04 12.07 6.01
N LEU A 167 -14.12 12.79 5.77
CA LEU A 167 -14.15 14.26 5.90
C LEU A 167 -14.00 14.69 7.36
N GLN A 168 -14.73 14.04 8.25
CA GLN A 168 -14.64 14.27 9.70
C GLN A 168 -13.24 13.95 10.22
N ARG A 169 -12.67 12.84 9.76
CA ARG A 169 -11.29 12.46 10.08
C ARG A 169 -10.29 13.53 9.64
N ARG A 170 -10.43 14.04 8.41
CA ARG A 170 -9.59 15.11 7.88
C ARG A 170 -9.64 16.36 8.74
N GLU A 171 -10.83 16.83 9.05
CA GLU A 171 -11.04 17.99 9.93
C GLU A 171 -10.41 17.78 11.30
N ARG A 172 -10.67 16.63 11.92
CA ARG A 172 -10.12 16.26 13.23
C ARG A 172 -8.60 16.15 13.21
N GLN A 173 -8.02 15.54 12.19
CA GLN A 173 -6.59 15.44 12.04
C GLN A 173 -5.94 16.80 11.87
N GLN A 174 -6.52 17.68 11.06
CA GLN A 174 -6.02 19.04 10.87
C GLN A 174 -6.11 19.85 12.16
N GLU A 175 -7.23 19.81 12.87
CA GLU A 175 -7.40 20.46 14.16
C GLU A 175 -6.42 19.95 15.20
N THR A 176 -6.31 18.63 15.33
CA THR A 176 -5.40 18.00 16.29
C THR A 176 -3.94 18.29 15.97
N ALA A 177 -3.54 18.19 14.70
CA ALA A 177 -2.19 18.50 14.26
C ALA A 177 -1.84 19.98 14.49
N LEU A 178 -2.74 20.89 14.19
CA LEU A 178 -2.55 22.33 14.41
C LEU A 178 -2.48 22.66 15.91
N ALA A 179 -3.38 22.09 16.71
CA ALA A 179 -3.39 22.27 18.17
C ALA A 179 -2.11 21.73 18.80
N THR A 180 -1.65 20.55 18.38
CA THR A 180 -0.41 19.93 18.85
C THR A 180 0.81 20.79 18.47
N MET A 181 0.88 21.28 17.24
CA MET A 181 1.96 22.14 16.77
C MET A 181 2.01 23.46 17.57
N LYS A 182 0.86 24.09 17.79
CA LYS A 182 0.74 25.32 18.62
C LYS A 182 1.16 25.07 20.07
N ARG A 183 0.73 23.94 20.64
CA ARG A 183 1.12 23.55 21.99
C ARG A 183 2.62 23.38 22.12
N PHE A 184 3.27 22.64 21.26
CA PHE A 184 4.72 22.47 21.25
C PHE A 184 5.45 23.78 21.02
N ARG A 185 4.93 24.63 20.13
CA ARG A 185 5.48 25.96 19.87
C ARG A 185 5.49 26.83 21.14
N TRP A 186 4.36 26.92 21.84
CA TRP A 186 4.27 27.69 23.08
C TRP A 186 5.13 27.11 24.19
N GLN A 187 5.13 25.81 24.34
CA GLN A 187 5.98 25.13 25.31
C GLN A 187 7.46 25.38 25.03
N ALA A 188 7.89 25.29 23.79
CA ALA A 188 9.26 25.59 23.39
C ALA A 188 9.61 27.06 23.65
N ILE A 189 8.75 28.01 23.28
CA ILE A 189 8.97 29.44 23.49
C ILE A 189 9.11 29.74 24.99
N VAL A 190 8.20 29.26 25.82
CA VAL A 190 8.23 29.49 27.26
C VAL A 190 9.51 28.92 27.89
N ALA A 191 9.84 27.67 27.55
CA ALA A 191 11.03 27.03 28.08
C ALA A 191 12.33 27.74 27.65
N LEU A 192 12.44 28.15 26.40
CA LEU A 192 13.62 28.85 25.89
C LEU A 192 13.72 30.29 26.40
N LEU A 193 12.59 30.98 26.62
CA LEU A 193 12.59 32.31 27.24
C LEU A 193 13.14 32.32 28.68
N VAL A 194 13.00 31.20 29.36
CA VAL A 194 13.63 31.02 30.69
C VAL A 194 15.05 30.50 30.56
N GLY A 195 15.27 29.47 29.76
CA GLY A 195 16.55 28.78 29.65
C GLY A 195 17.68 29.62 29.04
N VAL A 196 17.38 30.30 27.92
CA VAL A 196 18.40 31.10 27.20
C VAL A 196 18.90 32.31 28.01
N PRO A 197 18.03 33.15 28.60
CA PRO A 197 18.49 34.25 29.43
C PRO A 197 19.31 33.81 30.66
N VAL A 198 18.89 32.70 31.31
CA VAL A 198 19.62 32.17 32.48
C VAL A 198 21.00 31.67 32.06
N MET A 199 21.07 30.95 30.93
CA MET A 199 22.35 30.47 30.40
C MET A 199 23.29 31.61 30.04
N VAL A 200 22.81 32.64 29.36
CA VAL A 200 23.59 33.82 28.98
C VAL A 200 24.07 34.56 30.20
N TRP A 201 23.19 34.83 31.18
CA TRP A 201 23.56 35.50 32.43
C TRP A 201 24.60 34.71 33.19
N GLY A 202 24.45 33.39 33.31
CA GLY A 202 25.38 32.52 33.96
C GLY A 202 26.76 32.50 33.29
N MET A 203 26.79 32.46 31.97
CA MET A 203 28.07 32.41 31.22
C MET A 203 28.83 33.73 31.19
N ILE A 204 28.12 34.85 31.00
CA ILE A 204 28.74 36.19 30.88
C ILE A 204 29.29 36.69 32.22
N GLY A 205 28.58 36.43 33.31
CA GLY A 205 28.95 36.91 34.64
C GLY A 205 29.69 35.91 35.51
N ASP A 206 30.02 34.73 34.99
CA ASP A 206 30.58 33.63 35.78
C ASP A 206 29.71 33.25 37.01
N ASN A 207 28.38 33.40 36.85
CA ASN A 207 27.40 33.31 37.93
C ASN A 207 26.74 31.92 38.07
N MET A 208 27.27 30.88 37.43
CA MET A 208 26.68 29.54 37.47
C MET A 208 26.91 28.82 38.83
N MET A 209 27.84 29.31 39.63
CA MET A 209 28.10 28.79 40.95
C MET A 209 27.27 29.52 42.00
N VAL A 210 26.73 28.76 42.96
CA VAL A 210 25.99 29.35 44.09
C VAL A 210 26.94 30.06 45.04
N SER A 211 26.61 31.32 45.34
CA SER A 211 27.27 32.13 46.36
C SER A 211 26.21 32.78 47.28
N ASP A 212 26.64 33.33 48.39
CA ASP A 212 25.71 34.02 49.32
C ASP A 212 24.99 35.18 48.65
N ASP A 213 25.64 35.87 47.68
CA ASP A 213 25.08 37.02 46.98
C ASP A 213 23.97 36.66 45.96
N ASN A 214 24.06 35.49 45.32
CA ASN A 214 23.15 35.09 44.27
C ASN A 214 22.20 33.94 44.63
N ARG A 215 22.29 33.43 45.85
CA ARG A 215 21.48 32.29 46.30
C ARG A 215 19.99 32.51 46.20
N SER A 216 19.52 33.68 46.63
CA SER A 216 18.10 34.03 46.58
C SER A 216 17.60 34.16 45.14
N LEU A 217 18.40 34.75 44.26
CA LEU A 217 18.06 34.85 42.84
C LEU A 217 18.01 33.48 42.17
N TRP A 218 18.97 32.62 42.46
CA TRP A 218 18.96 31.23 41.96
C TRP A 218 17.77 30.43 42.49
N LEU A 219 17.35 30.67 43.73
CA LEU A 219 16.15 30.03 44.27
C LEU A 219 14.89 30.43 43.49
N VAL A 220 14.76 31.71 43.16
CA VAL A 220 13.67 32.23 42.31
C VAL A 220 13.75 31.59 40.92
N ILE A 221 14.92 31.54 40.32
CA ILE A 221 15.15 30.91 39.03
C ILE A 221 14.81 29.41 39.08
N GLY A 222 15.18 28.72 40.15
CA GLY A 222 14.82 27.32 40.36
C GLY A 222 13.33 27.07 40.44
N LEU A 223 12.59 27.92 41.12
CA LEU A 223 11.13 27.83 41.20
C LEU A 223 10.46 28.18 39.86
N VAL A 224 10.99 29.18 39.13
CA VAL A 224 10.50 29.49 37.75
C VAL A 224 10.79 28.33 36.81
N THR A 225 11.95 27.72 36.92
CA THR A 225 12.31 26.53 36.14
C THR A 225 11.37 25.36 36.45
N LEU A 226 11.03 25.14 37.72
CA LEU A 226 10.06 24.12 38.10
C LEU A 226 8.68 24.40 37.44
N ALA A 227 8.24 25.64 37.46
CA ALA A 227 7.00 26.04 36.82
C ALA A 227 7.05 25.76 35.28
N VAL A 228 8.16 26.07 34.64
CA VAL A 228 8.41 25.78 33.22
C VAL A 228 8.41 24.26 32.96
N MET A 229 9.07 23.48 33.82
CA MET A 229 9.06 22.03 33.70
C MET A 229 7.66 21.45 33.80
N VAL A 230 6.84 21.93 34.70
CA VAL A 230 5.46 21.49 34.85
C VAL A 230 4.58 21.96 33.66
N PHE A 231 4.72 23.19 33.25
CA PHE A 231 3.92 23.76 32.16
C PHE A 231 4.35 23.28 30.79
N ALA A 232 5.63 23.38 30.47
CA ALA A 232 6.17 23.06 29.15
C ALA A 232 6.60 21.59 28.99
N GLY A 233 6.94 20.92 30.07
CA GLY A 233 7.41 19.55 30.07
C GLY A 233 6.55 18.55 30.80
N GLY A 234 5.35 18.95 31.26
CA GLY A 234 4.46 18.08 32.03
C GLY A 234 4.03 16.81 31.29
N HIS A 235 3.91 16.87 29.99
CA HIS A 235 3.60 15.71 29.14
C HIS A 235 4.72 14.65 29.16
N PHE A 236 5.98 15.04 29.27
CA PHE A 236 7.11 14.09 29.41
C PHE A 236 7.02 13.31 30.73
N TYR A 237 6.75 14.00 31.82
CA TYR A 237 6.66 13.39 33.15
C TYR A 237 5.45 12.48 33.28
N ARG A 238 4.30 12.89 32.77
CA ARG A 238 3.08 12.06 32.75
C ARG A 238 3.26 10.81 31.91
N SER A 239 3.81 10.94 30.73
CA SER A 239 4.10 9.81 29.86
C SER A 239 5.12 8.85 30.46
N ALA A 240 6.19 9.38 31.07
CA ALA A 240 7.18 8.57 31.77
C ALA A 240 6.58 7.79 32.94
N TRP A 241 5.70 8.41 33.71
CA TRP A 241 5.02 7.76 34.84
C TRP A 241 4.10 6.63 34.38
N LYS A 242 3.28 6.88 33.33
CA LYS A 242 2.42 5.87 32.74
C LYS A 242 3.20 4.68 32.20
N SER A 243 4.33 4.94 31.54
CA SER A 243 5.21 3.90 31.03
C SER A 243 5.80 3.06 32.15
N LEU A 244 6.25 3.69 33.22
CA LEU A 244 6.79 3.01 34.39
C LEU A 244 5.75 2.09 35.06
N LYS A 245 4.50 2.57 35.19
CA LYS A 245 3.39 1.75 35.72
C LYS A 245 3.14 0.49 34.89
N ASN A 246 3.35 0.57 33.58
CA ASN A 246 3.18 -0.56 32.68
C ASN A 246 4.45 -1.40 32.49
N GLY A 247 5.50 -1.13 33.26
CA GLY A 247 6.75 -1.88 33.24
C GLY A 247 7.61 -1.64 31.99
N THR A 248 7.42 -0.52 31.30
CA THR A 248 8.20 -0.14 30.11
C THR A 248 8.85 1.23 30.27
N ALA A 249 9.84 1.52 29.43
CA ALA A 249 10.47 2.83 29.37
C ALA A 249 10.39 3.37 27.93
N THR A 250 10.15 4.68 27.83
CA THR A 250 10.04 5.38 26.54
C THR A 250 11.06 6.53 26.46
N MET A 251 11.08 7.21 25.31
CA MET A 251 11.82 8.45 25.15
C MET A 251 11.53 9.47 26.28
N ASP A 252 10.27 9.60 26.64
CA ASP A 252 9.85 10.55 27.68
C ASP A 252 10.43 10.21 29.05
N THR A 253 10.66 8.93 29.32
CA THR A 253 11.38 8.47 30.52
C THR A 253 12.79 9.05 30.56
N LEU A 254 13.50 9.03 29.44
CA LEU A 254 14.86 9.58 29.34
C LEU A 254 14.90 11.09 29.59
N VAL A 255 13.98 11.83 28.99
CA VAL A 255 13.85 13.28 29.15
C VAL A 255 13.46 13.62 30.59
N ALA A 256 12.48 12.92 31.14
CA ALA A 256 12.01 13.14 32.51
C ALA A 256 13.13 12.89 33.55
N LEU A 257 13.86 11.79 33.44
CA LEU A 257 14.96 11.48 34.33
C LEU A 257 16.09 12.51 34.20
N GLY A 258 16.51 12.85 32.99
CA GLY A 258 17.59 13.80 32.76
C GLY A 258 17.28 15.19 33.30
N THR A 259 16.15 15.75 32.95
CA THR A 259 15.74 17.08 33.44
C THR A 259 15.40 17.10 34.92
N GLY A 260 14.73 16.06 35.40
CA GLY A 260 14.37 15.95 36.81
C GLY A 260 15.60 15.84 37.73
N VAL A 261 16.55 15.03 37.36
CA VAL A 261 17.82 14.89 38.13
C VAL A 261 18.60 16.20 38.12
N ALA A 262 18.72 16.88 36.99
CA ALA A 262 19.38 18.16 36.87
C ALA A 262 18.74 19.21 37.79
N TRP A 263 17.41 19.29 37.80
CA TRP A 263 16.71 20.23 38.69
C TRP A 263 16.81 19.86 40.14
N LEU A 264 16.64 18.60 40.54
CA LEU A 264 16.78 18.13 41.92
C LEU A 264 18.19 18.38 42.47
N TYR A 265 19.22 18.09 41.69
CA TYR A 265 20.59 18.39 42.06
C TYR A 265 20.78 19.88 42.27
N SER A 266 20.38 20.72 41.35
CA SER A 266 20.51 22.18 41.42
C SER A 266 19.76 22.76 42.62
N MET A 267 18.53 22.28 42.87
CA MET A 267 17.77 22.72 44.04
C MET A 267 18.41 22.28 45.35
N SER A 268 18.93 21.07 45.42
CA SER A 268 19.64 20.57 46.60
C SER A 268 20.89 21.43 46.89
N VAL A 269 21.66 21.78 45.88
CA VAL A 269 22.83 22.67 46.03
C VAL A 269 22.39 24.07 46.47
N ASN A 270 21.30 24.59 45.93
CA ASN A 270 20.79 25.91 46.26
C ASN A 270 20.26 26.01 47.70
N LEU A 271 19.56 24.98 48.16
CA LEU A 271 19.00 24.94 49.53
C LEU A 271 20.07 24.63 50.60
N TRP A 272 21.00 23.72 50.29
CA TRP A 272 22.00 23.24 51.20
C TRP A 272 23.42 23.29 50.62
N PRO A 273 23.95 24.48 50.26
CA PRO A 273 25.25 24.58 49.60
C PRO A 273 26.41 24.09 50.47
N GLN A 274 26.27 24.12 51.80
CA GLN A 274 27.26 23.63 52.73
C GLN A 274 27.48 22.11 52.65
N TRP A 275 26.54 21.35 52.09
CA TRP A 275 26.68 19.91 51.95
C TRP A 275 27.54 19.51 50.75
N PHE A 276 27.85 20.45 49.87
CA PHE A 276 28.55 20.19 48.62
C PHE A 276 29.92 20.89 48.65
N PRO A 277 30.99 20.29 48.09
CA PRO A 277 32.26 20.98 47.88
C PRO A 277 32.09 22.24 47.04
N MET A 278 32.95 23.24 47.22
CA MET A 278 32.89 24.48 46.44
C MET A 278 32.84 24.25 44.94
N GLU A 279 33.57 23.24 44.46
CA GLU A 279 33.66 22.91 43.05
C GLU A 279 32.39 22.23 42.52
N ALA A 280 31.55 21.65 43.39
CA ALA A 280 30.30 20.97 43.06
C ALA A 280 29.05 21.88 43.14
N ARG A 281 29.24 23.17 43.44
CA ARG A 281 28.13 24.14 43.61
C ARG A 281 27.61 24.73 42.31
N HIS A 282 27.92 24.13 41.17
CA HIS A 282 27.41 24.51 39.86
C HIS A 282 25.92 24.13 39.72
N LEU A 283 25.12 25.05 39.21
CA LEU A 283 23.67 24.85 39.02
C LEU A 283 23.35 24.56 37.56
N TYR A 284 22.34 23.71 37.35
CA TYR A 284 21.92 23.22 36.03
C TYR A 284 20.45 23.51 35.73
N TYR A 285 19.86 24.55 36.31
CA TYR A 285 18.46 24.92 36.00
C TYR A 285 18.27 25.24 34.54
N GLU A 286 19.22 25.96 33.93
CA GLU A 286 19.17 26.27 32.50
C GLU A 286 19.19 25.03 31.63
N ALA A 287 19.92 23.99 32.03
CA ALA A 287 19.96 22.73 31.29
C ALA A 287 18.57 22.08 31.20
N SER A 288 17.86 22.00 32.34
CA SER A 288 16.49 21.46 32.35
C SER A 288 15.55 22.26 31.45
N ALA A 289 15.55 23.57 31.54
CA ALA A 289 14.70 24.44 30.72
C ALA A 289 15.07 24.38 29.23
N MET A 290 16.37 24.42 28.90
CA MET A 290 16.85 24.36 27.52
C MET A 290 16.55 23.02 26.87
N ILE A 291 16.73 21.90 27.57
CA ILE A 291 16.44 20.56 27.03
C ILE A 291 14.95 20.44 26.71
N ILE A 292 14.08 20.84 27.63
CA ILE A 292 12.63 20.83 27.40
C ILE A 292 12.27 21.73 26.21
N GLY A 293 12.83 22.92 26.15
CA GLY A 293 12.59 23.85 25.06
C GLY A 293 13.04 23.33 23.70
N LEU A 294 14.24 22.77 23.63
CA LEU A 294 14.79 22.22 22.38
C LEU A 294 14.06 20.97 21.92
N ILE A 295 13.67 20.07 22.82
CA ILE A 295 12.92 18.88 22.47
C ILE A 295 11.51 19.25 21.97
N ASN A 296 10.84 20.19 22.64
CA ASN A 296 9.55 20.70 22.17
C ASN A 296 9.68 21.43 20.82
N LEU A 297 10.75 22.19 20.60
CA LEU A 297 11.04 22.81 19.30
C LEU A 297 11.21 21.76 18.22
N GLY A 298 11.94 20.68 18.52
CA GLY A 298 12.10 19.54 17.62
C GLY A 298 10.77 18.90 17.28
N HIS A 299 9.91 18.68 18.25
CA HIS A 299 8.56 18.13 18.03
C HIS A 299 7.67 19.07 17.21
N MET A 300 7.76 20.39 17.43
CA MET A 300 7.04 21.38 16.64
C MET A 300 7.48 21.34 15.16
N LEU A 301 8.78 21.35 14.90
CA LEU A 301 9.32 21.32 13.55
C LEU A 301 9.02 19.98 12.85
N GLU A 302 9.07 18.89 13.58
CA GLU A 302 8.65 17.58 13.12
C GLU A 302 7.18 17.54 12.73
N ALA A 303 6.28 18.07 13.57
CA ALA A 303 4.84 18.16 13.30
C ALA A 303 4.57 19.03 12.05
N ARG A 304 5.28 20.14 11.91
CA ARG A 304 5.19 21.03 10.74
C ARG A 304 5.62 20.30 9.45
N ALA A 305 6.71 19.55 9.51
CA ALA A 305 7.20 18.83 8.33
C ALA A 305 6.30 17.64 7.96
N ARG A 306 5.69 16.96 8.95
CA ARG A 306 4.72 15.89 8.70
C ARG A 306 3.49 16.36 7.93
N GLN A 307 3.03 17.58 8.14
CA GLN A 307 1.90 18.14 7.38
C GLN A 307 2.18 18.16 5.87
N ARG A 308 3.43 18.33 5.46
CA ARG A 308 3.83 18.28 4.04
C ARG A 308 3.78 16.86 3.46
N SER A 309 4.05 15.84 4.26
CA SER A 309 4.06 14.44 3.81
C SER A 309 2.67 13.90 3.49
N SER A 310 1.62 14.37 4.15
CA SER A 310 0.24 13.92 3.93
C SER A 310 -0.50 14.65 2.80
N LYS A 311 0.17 15.56 2.07
CA LYS A 311 -0.45 16.35 0.99
C LYS A 311 -1.03 15.52 -0.15
N ALA A 312 -0.43 14.37 -0.48
CA ALA A 312 -0.93 13.52 -1.57
C ALA A 312 -2.33 12.98 -1.24
N LEU A 313 -2.55 12.51 -0.01
CA LEU A 313 -3.87 12.08 0.44
C LEU A 313 -4.86 13.25 0.48
N GLU A 314 -4.44 14.43 0.95
CA GLU A 314 -5.26 15.65 0.94
C GLU A 314 -5.70 16.04 -0.48
N LYS A 315 -4.78 15.96 -1.46
CA LYS A 315 -5.13 16.21 -2.87
C LYS A 315 -6.22 15.27 -3.37
N LEU A 316 -6.15 13.99 -3.01
CA LEU A 316 -7.20 13.03 -3.36
C LEU A 316 -8.54 13.33 -2.69
N LEU A 317 -8.52 13.75 -1.44
CA LEU A 317 -9.73 14.15 -0.70
C LEU A 317 -10.36 15.42 -1.29
N ASP A 318 -9.55 16.36 -1.77
CA ASP A 318 -10.01 17.59 -2.40
C ASP A 318 -10.68 17.37 -3.78
N LEU A 319 -10.55 16.18 -4.35
CA LEU A 319 -11.20 15.82 -5.61
C LEU A 319 -12.71 15.56 -5.47
N THR A 320 -13.25 15.59 -4.27
CA THR A 320 -14.69 15.36 -4.03
C THR A 320 -15.43 16.70 -3.96
N PRO A 321 -16.34 16.99 -4.90
CA PRO A 321 -17.13 18.21 -4.83
C PRO A 321 -18.17 18.14 -3.70
N PRO A 322 -18.58 19.27 -3.12
CA PRO A 322 -19.53 19.29 -2.00
C PRO A 322 -20.97 18.99 -2.42
N SER A 323 -21.32 19.20 -3.68
CA SER A 323 -22.67 19.03 -4.21
C SER A 323 -22.66 18.52 -5.63
N ALA A 324 -23.80 18.02 -6.09
CA ALA A 324 -24.00 17.53 -7.45
C ALA A 324 -25.29 18.10 -8.03
N ARG A 325 -25.30 18.37 -9.34
CA ARG A 325 -26.50 18.75 -10.07
C ARG A 325 -27.26 17.51 -10.51
N VAL A 326 -28.42 17.29 -9.89
CA VAL A 326 -29.30 16.16 -10.19
C VAL A 326 -30.43 16.62 -11.11
N VAL A 327 -30.63 15.90 -12.20
CA VAL A 327 -31.72 16.13 -13.15
C VAL A 327 -32.94 15.33 -12.71
N THR A 328 -34.03 16.06 -12.39
CA THR A 328 -35.30 15.47 -12.00
C THR A 328 -36.38 15.85 -13.02
N PRO A 329 -37.54 15.16 -13.06
CA PRO A 329 -38.66 15.58 -13.92
C PRO A 329 -39.16 17.00 -13.68
N GLU A 330 -38.89 17.55 -12.47
CA GLU A 330 -39.26 18.90 -12.10
C GLU A 330 -38.18 19.95 -12.41
N GLY A 331 -37.02 19.56 -12.95
CA GLY A 331 -35.90 20.42 -13.26
C GLY A 331 -34.59 19.99 -12.57
N GLU A 332 -33.56 20.81 -12.70
CA GLU A 332 -32.28 20.56 -12.08
C GLU A 332 -32.23 21.07 -10.64
N LYS A 333 -31.69 20.26 -9.73
CA LYS A 333 -31.49 20.60 -8.32
C LYS A 333 -30.06 20.37 -7.91
N ASP A 334 -29.49 21.29 -7.11
CA ASP A 334 -28.24 21.02 -6.42
C ASP A 334 -28.52 20.23 -5.13
N LEU A 335 -28.02 19.00 -5.05
CA LEU A 335 -28.10 18.20 -3.85
C LEU A 335 -26.73 18.09 -3.18
N PRO A 336 -26.68 18.09 -1.84
CA PRO A 336 -25.46 17.70 -1.14
C PRO A 336 -25.00 16.32 -1.61
N LEU A 337 -23.69 16.11 -1.72
CA LEU A 337 -23.14 14.85 -2.24
C LEU A 337 -23.64 13.61 -1.46
N ALA A 338 -23.83 13.74 -0.15
CA ALA A 338 -24.34 12.66 0.70
C ALA A 338 -25.74 12.20 0.35
N GLU A 339 -26.56 13.03 -0.31
CA GLU A 339 -27.94 12.72 -0.71
C GLU A 339 -28.04 12.12 -2.10
N VAL A 340 -26.94 12.05 -2.86
CA VAL A 340 -26.93 11.45 -4.19
C VAL A 340 -26.97 9.92 -4.07
N GLN A 341 -27.88 9.28 -4.78
CA GLN A 341 -28.06 7.84 -4.78
C GLN A 341 -27.82 7.24 -6.17
N ALA A 342 -27.46 5.96 -6.22
CA ALA A 342 -27.32 5.23 -7.47
C ALA A 342 -28.63 5.23 -8.28
N GLY A 343 -28.52 5.38 -9.57
CA GLY A 343 -29.64 5.47 -10.48
C GLY A 343 -30.13 6.90 -10.78
N MET A 344 -29.68 7.89 -10.01
CA MET A 344 -29.96 9.30 -10.31
C MET A 344 -29.23 9.78 -11.56
N THR A 345 -29.87 10.64 -12.34
CA THR A 345 -29.25 11.29 -13.50
C THR A 345 -28.65 12.64 -13.09
N LEU A 346 -27.40 12.86 -13.44
CA LEU A 346 -26.67 14.06 -13.10
C LEU A 346 -26.17 14.76 -14.37
N ARG A 347 -25.99 16.10 -14.27
CA ARG A 347 -25.45 16.91 -15.35
C ARG A 347 -24.04 17.40 -15.02
N LEU A 348 -23.18 17.32 -16.03
CA LEU A 348 -21.82 17.87 -15.96
C LEU A 348 -21.61 18.82 -17.13
N THR A 349 -21.00 19.95 -16.87
CA THR A 349 -20.57 20.93 -17.87
C THR A 349 -19.08 21.23 -17.71
N THR A 350 -18.51 21.95 -18.68
CA THR A 350 -17.09 22.32 -18.67
C THR A 350 -16.65 22.94 -17.34
N GLY A 351 -15.59 22.41 -16.77
CA GLY A 351 -15.05 22.84 -15.49
C GLY A 351 -15.60 22.10 -14.27
N ASP A 352 -16.66 21.32 -14.44
CA ASP A 352 -17.25 20.56 -13.33
C ASP A 352 -16.39 19.36 -12.97
N ARG A 353 -16.29 19.10 -11.68
CA ARG A 353 -15.67 17.88 -11.16
C ARG A 353 -16.75 16.80 -11.02
N VAL A 354 -16.44 15.59 -11.47
CA VAL A 354 -17.37 14.47 -11.39
C VAL A 354 -17.61 14.09 -9.92
N PRO A 355 -18.87 14.10 -9.44
CA PRO A 355 -19.16 13.86 -8.03
C PRO A 355 -19.22 12.38 -7.63
N VAL A 356 -19.66 11.52 -8.53
CA VAL A 356 -19.84 10.08 -8.30
C VAL A 356 -19.50 9.30 -9.56
N ASP A 357 -19.27 7.99 -9.43
CA ASP A 357 -19.05 7.12 -10.58
C ASP A 357 -20.36 6.87 -11.32
N GLY A 358 -20.29 6.78 -12.62
CA GLY A 358 -21.47 6.52 -13.45
C GLY A 358 -21.15 6.22 -14.90
N MET A 359 -22.21 6.11 -15.69
CA MET A 359 -22.12 5.91 -17.13
C MET A 359 -22.84 7.04 -17.86
N ILE A 360 -22.21 7.57 -18.90
CA ILE A 360 -22.79 8.64 -19.72
C ILE A 360 -24.03 8.09 -20.42
N SER A 361 -25.17 8.77 -20.23
CA SER A 361 -26.42 8.44 -20.87
C SER A 361 -26.69 9.32 -22.11
N GLN A 362 -26.14 10.53 -22.16
CA GLN A 362 -26.31 11.45 -23.29
C GLN A 362 -25.14 12.45 -23.32
N GLY A 363 -24.61 12.66 -24.52
CA GLY A 363 -23.61 13.68 -24.80
C GLY A 363 -22.18 13.15 -24.88
N GLU A 364 -21.27 14.06 -25.20
CA GLU A 364 -19.84 13.81 -25.29
C GLU A 364 -19.05 14.91 -24.56
N ALA A 365 -17.96 14.51 -23.93
CA ALA A 365 -17.04 15.46 -23.30
C ALA A 365 -15.64 14.89 -23.20
N TRP A 366 -14.68 15.81 -23.00
CA TRP A 366 -13.30 15.48 -22.66
C TRP A 366 -13.12 15.54 -21.15
N PHE A 367 -12.52 14.49 -20.57
CA PHE A 367 -12.29 14.37 -19.15
C PHE A 367 -10.79 14.38 -18.84
N ASP A 368 -10.40 15.25 -17.93
CA ASP A 368 -9.06 15.24 -17.35
C ASP A 368 -9.05 14.26 -16.18
N GLU A 369 -8.35 13.16 -16.33
CA GLU A 369 -8.20 12.09 -15.33
C GLU A 369 -6.81 12.06 -14.70
N ALA A 370 -5.96 13.07 -14.93
CA ALA A 370 -4.55 13.07 -14.52
C ALA A 370 -4.36 12.87 -13.01
N MET A 371 -5.23 13.45 -12.19
CA MET A 371 -5.15 13.32 -10.73
C MET A 371 -5.50 11.92 -10.21
N LEU A 372 -6.25 11.16 -10.99
CA LEU A 372 -6.71 9.82 -10.62
C LEU A 372 -5.85 8.73 -11.23
N THR A 373 -5.53 8.85 -12.53
CA THR A 373 -4.82 7.83 -13.31
C THR A 373 -3.36 8.16 -13.57
N GLY A 374 -2.93 9.40 -13.35
CA GLY A 374 -1.61 9.89 -13.72
C GLY A 374 -1.45 10.17 -15.22
N GLU A 375 -2.48 9.98 -16.04
CA GLU A 375 -2.41 10.17 -17.48
C GLU A 375 -2.61 11.65 -17.85
N PRO A 376 -1.63 12.31 -18.50
CA PRO A 376 -1.68 13.75 -18.72
C PRO A 376 -2.63 14.18 -19.84
N VAL A 377 -3.00 13.27 -20.75
CA VAL A 377 -3.84 13.56 -21.92
C VAL A 377 -5.31 13.39 -21.57
N PRO A 378 -6.18 14.40 -21.80
CA PRO A 378 -7.62 14.24 -21.60
C PRO A 378 -8.21 13.12 -22.46
N GLN A 379 -9.20 12.42 -21.93
CA GLN A 379 -9.88 11.32 -22.57
C GLN A 379 -11.25 11.77 -23.08
N GLN A 380 -11.57 11.50 -24.34
CA GLN A 380 -12.91 11.70 -24.88
C GLN A 380 -13.83 10.55 -24.48
N LYS A 381 -14.99 10.88 -23.95
CA LYS A 381 -16.01 9.90 -23.54
C LYS A 381 -17.40 10.33 -24.04
N GLY A 382 -18.16 9.35 -24.49
CA GLY A 382 -19.50 9.54 -25.00
C GLY A 382 -20.51 8.54 -24.42
N ASP A 383 -21.64 8.39 -25.05
CA ASP A 383 -22.73 7.51 -24.56
C ASP A 383 -22.26 6.10 -24.24
N GLY A 384 -22.60 5.62 -23.04
CA GLY A 384 -22.25 4.30 -22.58
C GLY A 384 -20.87 4.18 -21.94
N ASP A 385 -20.05 5.21 -21.98
CA ASP A 385 -18.72 5.21 -21.36
C ASP A 385 -18.80 5.48 -19.86
N ALA A 386 -17.94 4.80 -19.12
CA ALA A 386 -17.84 4.98 -17.67
C ALA A 386 -17.04 6.25 -17.32
N ILE A 387 -17.51 6.97 -16.33
CA ILE A 387 -16.83 8.13 -15.76
C ILE A 387 -16.65 7.93 -14.26
N HIS A 388 -15.61 8.53 -13.71
CA HIS A 388 -15.20 8.32 -12.32
C HIS A 388 -15.19 9.61 -11.52
N ALA A 389 -15.60 9.52 -10.26
CA ALA A 389 -15.55 10.64 -9.33
C ALA A 389 -14.12 11.20 -9.23
N GLY A 390 -14.01 12.51 -9.10
CA GLY A 390 -12.74 13.21 -8.97
C GLY A 390 -12.11 13.69 -10.29
N THR A 391 -12.57 13.19 -11.44
CA THR A 391 -12.14 13.69 -12.75
C THR A 391 -12.81 15.02 -13.07
N VAL A 392 -12.26 15.79 -13.98
CA VAL A 392 -12.75 17.12 -14.34
C VAL A 392 -13.19 17.13 -15.82
N VAL A 393 -14.36 17.67 -16.09
CA VAL A 393 -14.80 17.94 -17.45
C VAL A 393 -14.01 19.11 -18.02
N GLN A 394 -13.13 18.81 -18.97
CA GLN A 394 -12.29 19.84 -19.59
C GLN A 394 -13.05 20.62 -20.66
N ASP A 395 -13.83 19.91 -21.47
CA ASP A 395 -14.64 20.50 -22.53
C ASP A 395 -15.83 19.61 -22.85
N GLY A 396 -17.03 20.16 -22.90
CA GLY A 396 -18.26 19.47 -23.25
C GLY A 396 -19.33 19.51 -22.16
N SER A 397 -20.44 18.84 -22.45
CA SER A 397 -21.57 18.67 -21.54
C SER A 397 -22.17 17.28 -21.69
N VAL A 398 -22.43 16.63 -20.57
CA VAL A 398 -22.99 15.28 -20.54
C VAL A 398 -24.04 15.14 -19.45
N LEU A 399 -24.97 14.23 -19.69
CA LEU A 399 -25.83 13.64 -18.66
C LEU A 399 -25.32 12.23 -18.37
N PHE A 400 -25.22 11.87 -17.12
CA PHE A 400 -24.80 10.53 -16.73
C PHE A 400 -25.66 9.99 -15.61
N THR A 401 -25.76 8.65 -15.56
CA THR A 401 -26.49 7.94 -14.51
C THR A 401 -25.50 7.44 -13.47
N ALA A 402 -25.73 7.78 -12.20
CA ALA A 402 -24.90 7.36 -11.10
C ALA A 402 -24.96 5.82 -10.92
N SER A 403 -23.81 5.16 -10.88
CA SER A 403 -23.69 3.72 -10.66
C SER A 403 -23.13 3.36 -9.29
N ALA A 404 -22.21 4.16 -8.78
CA ALA A 404 -21.61 3.99 -7.46
C ALA A 404 -21.48 5.35 -6.78
N VAL A 405 -21.92 5.42 -5.54
CA VAL A 405 -21.95 6.66 -4.73
C VAL A 405 -21.24 6.46 -3.39
N GLY A 406 -20.81 7.57 -2.80
CA GLY A 406 -20.21 7.57 -1.48
C GLY A 406 -18.95 6.71 -1.38
N SER A 407 -18.95 5.75 -0.47
CA SER A 407 -17.80 4.86 -0.22
C SER A 407 -17.53 3.83 -1.33
N GLN A 408 -18.44 3.67 -2.28
CA GLN A 408 -18.33 2.70 -3.36
C GLN A 408 -17.74 3.28 -4.65
N THR A 409 -17.43 4.56 -4.70
CA THR A 409 -16.78 5.19 -5.85
C THR A 409 -15.34 4.70 -6.01
N THR A 410 -14.82 4.75 -7.24
CA THR A 410 -13.41 4.44 -7.52
C THR A 410 -12.47 5.35 -6.74
N LEU A 411 -12.78 6.64 -6.63
CA LEU A 411 -12.02 7.59 -5.83
C LEU A 411 -11.98 7.18 -4.35
N ALA A 412 -13.11 6.78 -3.77
CA ALA A 412 -13.16 6.32 -2.37
C ALA A 412 -12.31 5.05 -2.15
N ARG A 413 -12.32 4.12 -3.10
CA ARG A 413 -11.45 2.94 -3.07
C ARG A 413 -9.97 3.31 -3.14
N ILE A 414 -9.60 4.24 -4.01
CA ILE A 414 -8.22 4.75 -4.13
C ILE A 414 -7.79 5.37 -2.82
N ILE A 415 -8.60 6.21 -2.21
CA ILE A 415 -8.32 6.85 -0.92
C ILE A 415 -8.10 5.79 0.16
N ARG A 416 -8.96 4.76 0.25
CA ARG A 416 -8.79 3.65 1.21
C ARG A 416 -7.50 2.88 0.97
N MET A 417 -7.16 2.56 -0.26
CA MET A 417 -5.92 1.85 -0.61
C MET A 417 -4.68 2.66 -0.23
N VAL A 418 -4.65 3.95 -0.55
CA VAL A 418 -3.56 4.85 -0.19
C VAL A 418 -3.41 4.93 1.33
N ARG A 419 -4.50 5.10 2.04
CA ARG A 419 -4.51 5.16 3.50
C ARG A 419 -4.04 3.86 4.14
N GLN A 420 -4.55 2.72 3.67
CA GLN A 420 -4.15 1.41 4.15
C GLN A 420 -2.66 1.15 3.90
N ALA A 421 -2.16 1.50 2.73
CA ALA A 421 -0.75 1.38 2.40
C ALA A 421 0.13 2.29 3.27
N GLN A 422 -0.30 3.53 3.52
CA GLN A 422 0.43 4.48 4.36
C GLN A 422 0.49 4.06 5.82
N SER A 423 -0.52 3.35 6.32
CA SER A 423 -0.55 2.84 7.69
C SER A 423 0.16 1.50 7.87
N SER A 424 0.53 0.83 6.79
CA SER A 424 1.23 -0.45 6.86
C SER A 424 2.71 -0.29 7.20
N LYS A 425 3.31 -1.37 7.71
CA LYS A 425 4.74 -1.41 8.05
C LYS A 425 5.41 -2.58 7.34
N PRO A 426 6.52 -2.34 6.63
CA PRO A 426 7.31 -3.43 6.07
C PRO A 426 8.07 -4.16 7.19
N GLU A 427 8.62 -5.31 6.89
CA GLU A 427 9.39 -6.13 7.82
C GLU A 427 10.57 -5.35 8.47
N ILE A 428 11.26 -4.52 7.70
CA ILE A 428 12.33 -3.65 8.20
C ILE A 428 11.81 -2.69 9.27
N GLY A 429 10.62 -2.11 9.08
CA GLY A 429 10.02 -1.20 10.06
C GLY A 429 9.58 -1.90 11.32
N GLN A 430 9.07 -3.12 11.24
CA GLN A 430 8.72 -3.92 12.41
C GLN A 430 9.94 -4.30 13.24
N LEU A 431 11.04 -4.63 12.59
CA LEU A 431 12.32 -4.90 13.26
C LEU A 431 12.83 -3.66 14.00
N ALA A 432 12.75 -2.48 13.38
CA ALA A 432 13.12 -1.21 14.00
C ALA A 432 12.30 -0.94 15.27
N ASP A 433 11.00 -1.18 15.24
CA ASP A 433 10.12 -1.03 16.41
C ASP A 433 10.50 -1.96 17.57
N LYS A 434 10.82 -3.22 17.26
CA LYS A 434 11.28 -4.21 18.26
C LYS A 434 12.60 -3.80 18.89
N ILE A 435 13.55 -3.35 18.09
CA ILE A 435 14.85 -2.87 18.58
C ILE A 435 14.66 -1.66 19.47
N SER A 436 13.81 -0.72 19.09
CA SER A 436 13.50 0.47 19.88
C SER A 436 12.94 0.13 21.27
N ALA A 437 12.06 -0.85 21.36
CA ALA A 437 11.45 -1.27 22.62
C ALA A 437 12.48 -1.83 23.62
N VAL A 438 13.56 -2.45 23.15
CA VAL A 438 14.67 -2.95 23.97
C VAL A 438 15.72 -1.88 24.25
N PHE A 439 15.89 -0.94 23.33
CA PHE A 439 16.96 0.07 23.35
C PHE A 439 16.84 1.03 24.52
N VAL A 440 15.66 1.52 24.84
CA VAL A 440 15.45 2.51 25.91
C VAL A 440 15.83 1.97 27.31
N PRO A 441 15.39 0.78 27.73
CA PRO A 441 15.88 0.20 28.99
C PRO A 441 17.39 0.00 29.01
N ALA A 442 17.98 -0.43 27.89
CA ALA A 442 19.43 -0.60 27.76
C ALA A 442 20.18 0.71 27.96
N VAL A 443 19.67 1.81 27.44
CA VAL A 443 20.25 3.16 27.61
C VAL A 443 20.23 3.60 29.07
N VAL A 444 19.14 3.35 29.78
CA VAL A 444 19.07 3.67 31.23
C VAL A 444 20.16 2.91 31.99
N VAL A 445 20.37 1.65 31.70
CA VAL A 445 21.45 0.84 32.31
C VAL A 445 22.83 1.40 31.96
N ILE A 446 23.06 1.75 30.69
CA ILE A 446 24.32 2.37 30.24
C ILE A 446 24.57 3.70 30.98
N ALA A 447 23.54 4.53 31.12
CA ALA A 447 23.64 5.78 31.85
C ALA A 447 24.02 5.56 33.31
N LEU A 448 23.42 4.59 33.99
CA LEU A 448 23.72 4.24 35.35
C LEU A 448 25.15 3.71 35.52
N ILE A 449 25.60 2.84 34.64
CA ILE A 449 26.95 2.30 34.62
C ILE A 449 27.99 3.42 34.40
N SER A 450 27.75 4.26 33.38
CA SER A 450 28.63 5.40 33.08
C SER A 450 28.71 6.38 34.23
N ALA A 451 27.55 6.69 34.83
CA ALA A 451 27.51 7.55 36.02
C ALA A 451 28.30 6.94 37.21
N ALA A 452 28.16 5.64 37.45
CA ALA A 452 28.89 4.94 38.48
C ALA A 452 30.43 4.97 38.26
N ILE A 453 30.88 4.74 37.02
CA ILE A 453 32.28 4.82 36.63
C ILE A 453 32.84 6.22 36.89
N TRP A 454 32.11 7.27 36.51
CA TRP A 454 32.52 8.65 36.74
C TRP A 454 32.52 9.02 38.23
N TYR A 455 31.58 8.50 39.03
CA TYR A 455 31.56 8.73 40.47
C TYR A 455 32.76 8.14 41.17
N PHE A 456 33.15 6.89 40.85
CA PHE A 456 34.25 6.19 41.52
C PHE A 456 35.62 6.50 40.94
N PHE A 457 35.72 6.75 39.63
CA PHE A 457 37.01 6.92 38.94
C PHE A 457 37.20 8.30 38.29
N GLY A 458 36.20 9.16 38.31
CA GLY A 458 36.27 10.47 37.69
C GLY A 458 37.01 11.52 38.51
N PRO A 459 37.38 12.67 37.91
CA PRO A 459 37.98 13.81 38.60
C PRO A 459 36.99 14.48 39.55
N ALA A 460 37.52 15.22 40.52
CA ALA A 460 36.69 16.02 41.41
C ALA A 460 36.21 17.31 40.67
N PRO A 461 34.97 17.78 40.89
CA PRO A 461 33.92 17.24 41.77
C PRO A 461 33.14 16.11 41.11
N GLN A 462 33.19 14.94 41.68
CA GLN A 462 32.65 13.70 41.15
C GLN A 462 31.14 13.75 40.93
N ILE A 463 30.39 14.37 41.83
CA ILE A 463 28.94 14.50 41.74
C ILE A 463 28.52 15.28 40.50
N VAL A 464 29.22 16.37 40.15
CA VAL A 464 28.93 17.18 38.97
C VAL A 464 29.11 16.39 37.70
N TYR A 465 30.24 15.70 37.56
CA TYR A 465 30.50 14.86 36.38
C TYR A 465 29.54 13.69 36.26
N THR A 466 29.20 13.05 37.36
CA THR A 466 28.21 11.97 37.43
C THR A 466 26.85 12.44 36.92
N LEU A 467 26.40 13.61 37.36
CA LEU A 467 25.15 14.21 36.96
C LEU A 467 25.14 14.53 35.46
N VAL A 468 26.17 15.18 34.95
CA VAL A 468 26.30 15.57 33.53
C VAL A 468 26.31 14.33 32.64
N ILE A 469 27.08 13.32 33.02
CA ILE A 469 27.14 12.07 32.23
C ILE A 469 25.80 11.34 32.23
N ALA A 470 25.18 11.17 33.38
CA ALA A 470 23.89 10.50 33.48
C ALA A 470 22.81 11.20 32.62
N THR A 471 22.72 12.52 32.72
CA THR A 471 21.75 13.32 31.98
C THR A 471 22.06 13.31 30.49
N THR A 472 23.28 13.51 30.07
CA THR A 472 23.68 13.62 28.68
C THR A 472 23.51 12.29 27.94
N VAL A 473 23.89 11.16 28.55
CA VAL A 473 23.71 9.83 27.94
C VAL A 473 22.24 9.55 27.71
N GLN A 474 21.38 9.86 28.66
CA GLN A 474 19.94 9.64 28.49
C GLN A 474 19.35 10.51 27.38
N ILE A 475 19.75 11.75 27.27
CA ILE A 475 19.21 12.69 26.27
C ILE A 475 19.70 12.34 24.86
N ILE A 476 21.01 12.12 24.67
CA ILE A 476 21.57 11.84 23.35
C ILE A 476 21.11 10.49 22.79
N ALA A 477 20.78 9.55 23.66
CA ALA A 477 20.35 8.21 23.27
C ALA A 477 18.84 8.12 22.98
N CYS A 478 18.10 9.21 23.14
CA CYS A 478 16.67 9.25 22.87
C CYS A 478 16.34 8.83 21.42
N PRO A 479 15.58 7.71 21.19
CA PRO A 479 15.30 7.23 19.85
C PRO A 479 14.10 7.93 19.21
N CYS A 480 14.01 9.26 19.31
CA CYS A 480 12.86 10.03 18.82
C CYS A 480 12.58 9.84 17.34
N ALA A 481 13.65 9.91 16.53
CA ALA A 481 13.55 9.83 15.08
C ALA A 481 13.30 8.42 14.59
N LEU A 482 13.64 7.40 15.35
CA LEU A 482 13.53 5.99 14.94
C LEU A 482 12.09 5.57 14.66
N GLY A 483 11.15 5.99 15.50
CA GLY A 483 9.72 5.68 15.32
C GLY A 483 9.08 6.35 14.12
N LEU A 484 9.69 7.39 13.58
CA LEU A 484 9.19 8.14 12.40
C LEU A 484 9.89 7.75 11.10
N ALA A 485 11.03 7.09 11.17
CA ALA A 485 11.85 6.80 10.00
C ALA A 485 11.10 5.99 8.95
N THR A 486 10.41 4.94 9.35
CA THR A 486 9.63 4.09 8.45
C THR A 486 8.31 4.71 8.04
N PRO A 487 7.42 5.13 8.95
CA PRO A 487 6.11 5.66 8.56
C PRO A 487 6.20 6.88 7.66
N MET A 488 7.14 7.79 7.90
CA MET A 488 7.28 9.01 7.11
C MET A 488 7.71 8.73 5.67
N SER A 489 8.64 7.81 5.46
CA SER A 489 9.06 7.38 4.13
C SER A 489 7.93 6.68 3.38
N ILE A 490 7.16 5.83 4.06
CA ILE A 490 6.02 5.13 3.46
C ILE A 490 4.93 6.12 3.06
N ILE A 491 4.56 7.05 3.93
CA ILE A 491 3.55 8.07 3.63
C ILE A 491 3.94 8.86 2.38
N SER A 492 5.18 9.35 2.32
CA SER A 492 5.68 10.11 1.19
C SER A 492 5.79 9.26 -0.08
N GLY A 493 6.31 8.04 0.02
CA GLY A 493 6.49 7.14 -1.10
C GLY A 493 5.17 6.66 -1.71
N VAL A 494 4.22 6.23 -0.87
CA VAL A 494 2.89 5.80 -1.31
C VAL A 494 2.12 6.98 -1.93
N GLY A 495 2.22 8.15 -1.32
CA GLY A 495 1.60 9.35 -1.85
C GLY A 495 2.18 9.75 -3.21
N ARG A 496 3.50 9.68 -3.37
CA ARG A 496 4.14 9.97 -4.66
C ARG A 496 3.77 8.95 -5.73
N ALA A 497 3.70 7.67 -5.35
CA ALA A 497 3.24 6.62 -6.26
C ALA A 497 1.80 6.90 -6.74
N ALA A 498 0.90 7.30 -5.85
CA ALA A 498 -0.48 7.65 -6.19
C ALA A 498 -0.56 8.81 -7.19
N GLU A 499 0.32 9.80 -7.12
CA GLU A 499 0.41 10.91 -8.09
C GLU A 499 0.77 10.42 -9.50
N TYR A 500 1.48 9.30 -9.62
CA TYR A 500 1.79 8.64 -10.90
C TYR A 500 0.77 7.58 -11.32
N GLY A 501 -0.37 7.51 -10.63
CA GLY A 501 -1.40 6.52 -10.90
C GLY A 501 -1.03 5.11 -10.43
N VAL A 502 -0.07 4.98 -9.53
CA VAL A 502 0.39 3.71 -8.96
C VAL A 502 -0.21 3.53 -7.57
N LEU A 503 -1.03 2.51 -7.40
CA LEU A 503 -1.64 2.16 -6.12
C LEU A 503 -0.93 0.96 -5.52
N VAL A 504 -0.44 1.11 -4.32
CA VAL A 504 0.29 0.07 -3.60
C VAL A 504 -0.63 -0.49 -2.51
N ARG A 505 -0.74 -1.81 -2.42
CA ARG A 505 -1.61 -2.46 -1.43
C ARG A 505 -1.10 -2.27 0.00
N ASP A 506 0.20 -2.42 0.19
CA ASP A 506 0.86 -2.28 1.49
C ASP A 506 2.36 -1.99 1.34
N ALA A 507 3.00 -1.70 2.44
CA ALA A 507 4.43 -1.41 2.46
C ALA A 507 5.31 -2.63 2.15
N ASP A 508 4.84 -3.84 2.42
CA ASP A 508 5.53 -5.06 2.03
C ASP A 508 5.60 -5.19 0.51
N ALA A 509 4.58 -4.74 -0.19
CA ALA A 509 4.59 -4.68 -1.65
C ALA A 509 5.70 -3.74 -2.16
N LEU A 510 5.89 -2.56 -1.55
CA LEU A 510 7.00 -1.66 -1.86
C LEU A 510 8.36 -2.31 -1.61
N GLN A 511 8.52 -2.99 -0.50
CA GLN A 511 9.76 -3.67 -0.15
C GLN A 511 10.07 -4.79 -1.15
N ARG A 512 9.12 -5.64 -1.46
CA ARG A 512 9.28 -6.72 -2.44
C ARG A 512 9.53 -6.18 -3.84
N ALA A 513 8.85 -5.10 -4.24
CA ALA A 513 9.06 -4.45 -5.54
C ALA A 513 10.48 -3.91 -5.69
N SER A 514 11.11 -3.44 -4.62
CA SER A 514 12.50 -2.97 -4.65
C SER A 514 13.53 -4.09 -4.87
N GLU A 515 13.16 -5.34 -4.60
CA GLU A 515 14.04 -6.52 -4.68
C GLU A 515 13.89 -7.31 -5.98
N LEU A 516 12.99 -6.90 -6.87
CA LEU A 516 12.71 -7.61 -8.11
C LEU A 516 13.90 -7.62 -9.09
N ASP A 517 14.10 -8.73 -9.76
CA ASP A 517 15.10 -8.89 -10.82
C ASP A 517 14.46 -9.31 -12.16
N THR A 518 13.31 -9.94 -12.14
CA THR A 518 12.63 -10.48 -13.32
C THR A 518 11.21 -9.95 -13.41
N LEU A 519 10.82 -9.47 -14.59
CA LEU A 519 9.48 -9.00 -14.89
C LEU A 519 8.85 -9.91 -15.95
N VAL A 520 7.72 -10.50 -15.63
CA VAL A 520 6.94 -11.33 -16.54
C VAL A 520 5.72 -10.55 -17.00
N PHE A 521 5.58 -10.38 -18.29
CA PHE A 521 4.45 -9.67 -18.90
C PHE A 521 3.54 -10.65 -19.59
N ASP A 522 2.25 -10.58 -19.28
CA ASP A 522 1.24 -11.21 -20.11
C ASP A 522 1.19 -10.46 -21.46
N LYS A 523 1.11 -11.19 -22.55
CA LYS A 523 1.05 -10.57 -23.88
C LYS A 523 -0.26 -9.84 -24.08
N THR A 524 -1.38 -10.54 -23.96
CA THR A 524 -2.72 -10.03 -24.34
C THR A 524 -3.24 -9.04 -23.31
N GLY A 525 -3.58 -7.84 -23.77
CA GLY A 525 -4.13 -6.78 -22.91
C GLY A 525 -3.11 -6.05 -22.05
N THR A 526 -1.87 -6.51 -21.98
CA THR A 526 -0.76 -5.91 -21.24
C THR A 526 0.28 -5.30 -22.17
N LEU A 527 0.98 -6.12 -22.93
CA LEU A 527 1.87 -5.65 -24.01
C LEU A 527 1.11 -5.14 -25.20
N THR A 528 -0.03 -5.75 -25.49
CA THR A 528 -0.89 -5.45 -26.62
C THR A 528 -2.14 -4.68 -26.17
N GLU A 529 -2.85 -4.08 -27.14
CA GLU A 529 -4.08 -3.32 -26.86
C GLU A 529 -5.25 -4.19 -26.39
N GLY A 530 -5.16 -5.52 -26.56
CA GLY A 530 -6.25 -6.44 -26.27
C GLY A 530 -7.40 -6.38 -27.29
N LYS A 531 -7.15 -5.77 -28.44
CA LYS A 531 -8.11 -5.62 -29.54
C LYS A 531 -7.55 -6.22 -30.80
N PRO A 532 -7.73 -7.54 -31.03
CA PRO A 532 -7.26 -8.20 -32.24
C PRO A 532 -7.84 -7.55 -33.50
N GLN A 533 -7.01 -7.46 -34.52
CA GLN A 533 -7.38 -6.90 -35.84
C GLN A 533 -6.93 -7.82 -36.96
N VAL A 534 -7.73 -7.91 -38.01
CA VAL A 534 -7.36 -8.62 -39.23
C VAL A 534 -6.36 -7.76 -40.02
N VAL A 535 -5.13 -8.20 -40.09
CA VAL A 535 -4.02 -7.45 -40.75
C VAL A 535 -3.78 -7.89 -42.17
N ALA A 536 -4.20 -9.08 -42.56
CA ALA A 536 -4.11 -9.56 -43.93
C ALA A 536 -5.18 -10.63 -44.21
N VAL A 537 -5.66 -10.67 -45.45
CA VAL A 537 -6.57 -11.70 -45.96
C VAL A 537 -5.96 -12.27 -47.23
N LYS A 538 -5.75 -13.59 -47.26
CA LYS A 538 -5.34 -14.32 -48.44
C LYS A 538 -6.46 -15.26 -48.84
N THR A 539 -6.82 -15.29 -50.11
CA THR A 539 -7.88 -16.15 -50.67
C THR A 539 -7.30 -17.22 -51.57
N PHE A 540 -7.97 -18.36 -51.58
CA PHE A 540 -7.58 -19.54 -52.35
C PHE A 540 -8.83 -20.11 -53.02
N ALA A 541 -8.66 -21.03 -53.99
CA ALA A 541 -9.76 -21.74 -54.67
C ALA A 541 -10.76 -20.82 -55.40
N GLY A 542 -10.33 -19.64 -55.85
CA GLY A 542 -11.15 -18.72 -56.60
C GLY A 542 -12.20 -17.92 -55.82
N VAL A 543 -12.14 -17.94 -54.50
CA VAL A 543 -13.01 -17.17 -53.61
C VAL A 543 -12.46 -15.75 -53.46
N ASP A 544 -13.31 -14.73 -53.62
CA ASP A 544 -12.89 -13.36 -53.43
C ASP A 544 -12.87 -12.97 -51.96
N GLU A 545 -12.08 -11.93 -51.63
CA GLU A 545 -11.86 -11.47 -50.26
C GLU A 545 -13.16 -11.06 -49.57
N HIS A 546 -14.04 -10.35 -50.27
CA HIS A 546 -15.30 -9.86 -49.71
C HIS A 546 -16.23 -11.04 -49.32
N THR A 547 -16.35 -12.04 -50.19
CA THR A 547 -17.16 -13.25 -49.96
C THR A 547 -16.59 -14.07 -48.78
N ALA A 548 -15.27 -14.24 -48.72
CA ALA A 548 -14.62 -14.95 -47.65
C ALA A 548 -14.83 -14.26 -46.28
N LEU A 549 -14.67 -12.94 -46.20
CA LEU A 549 -14.93 -12.16 -44.99
C LEU A 549 -16.41 -12.27 -44.55
N ARG A 550 -17.34 -12.17 -45.48
CA ARG A 550 -18.75 -12.24 -45.19
C ARG A 550 -19.17 -13.60 -44.63
N LEU A 551 -18.69 -14.68 -45.20
CA LEU A 551 -18.96 -16.04 -44.75
C LEU A 551 -18.30 -16.32 -43.37
N ALA A 552 -17.06 -15.90 -43.18
CA ALA A 552 -16.37 -16.03 -41.92
C ALA A 552 -17.05 -15.23 -40.79
N ALA A 553 -17.44 -14.00 -41.09
CA ALA A 553 -18.17 -13.15 -40.13
C ALA A 553 -19.54 -13.75 -39.76
N ALA A 554 -20.22 -14.37 -40.71
CA ALA A 554 -21.50 -15.04 -40.45
C ALA A 554 -21.35 -16.17 -39.43
N LEU A 555 -20.30 -17.00 -39.55
CA LEU A 555 -19.94 -18.00 -38.54
C LEU A 555 -19.57 -17.41 -37.18
N GLU A 556 -18.79 -16.36 -37.19
CA GLU A 556 -18.28 -15.74 -35.98
C GLU A 556 -19.32 -14.98 -35.16
N GLN A 557 -20.49 -14.68 -35.72
CA GLN A 557 -21.60 -14.08 -34.97
C GLN A 557 -22.06 -14.97 -33.79
N GLY A 558 -21.90 -16.27 -33.90
CA GLY A 558 -22.22 -17.23 -32.84
C GLY A 558 -21.11 -17.48 -31.85
N SER A 559 -19.92 -16.91 -32.05
CA SER A 559 -18.75 -17.13 -31.24
C SER A 559 -18.50 -15.99 -30.28
N SER A 560 -18.08 -16.32 -29.06
CA SER A 560 -17.60 -15.37 -28.03
C SER A 560 -16.09 -15.24 -28.00
N HIS A 561 -15.36 -15.92 -28.88
CA HIS A 561 -13.88 -15.86 -28.89
C HIS A 561 -13.38 -14.47 -29.29
N PRO A 562 -12.29 -13.97 -28.66
CA PRO A 562 -11.75 -12.63 -28.98
C PRO A 562 -11.39 -12.43 -30.47
N LEU A 563 -10.92 -13.46 -31.14
CA LEU A 563 -10.57 -13.41 -32.58
C LEU A 563 -11.80 -13.23 -33.46
N ALA A 564 -12.98 -13.65 -33.00
CA ALA A 564 -14.25 -13.47 -33.71
C ALA A 564 -14.56 -11.99 -33.93
N ARG A 565 -14.28 -11.16 -32.94
CA ARG A 565 -14.52 -9.72 -33.01
C ARG A 565 -13.71 -9.04 -34.12
N ALA A 566 -12.48 -9.47 -34.31
CA ALA A 566 -11.60 -8.95 -35.36
C ALA A 566 -12.19 -9.18 -36.75
N ILE A 567 -12.72 -10.38 -37.01
CA ILE A 567 -13.34 -10.74 -38.29
C ILE A 567 -14.66 -9.99 -38.48
N LEU A 568 -15.50 -9.89 -37.45
CA LEU A 568 -16.74 -9.14 -37.45
C LEU A 568 -16.53 -7.65 -37.75
N ASP A 569 -15.51 -7.04 -37.12
CA ASP A 569 -15.20 -5.64 -37.30
C ASP A 569 -14.68 -5.36 -38.73
N LYS A 570 -13.91 -6.27 -39.31
CA LYS A 570 -13.40 -6.14 -40.67
C LYS A 570 -14.53 -6.25 -41.72
N ALA A 571 -15.56 -7.05 -41.42
CA ALA A 571 -16.70 -7.30 -42.27
C ALA A 571 -17.92 -6.39 -41.96
N ALA A 572 -17.72 -5.25 -41.30
CA ALA A 572 -18.78 -4.42 -40.71
C ALA A 572 -19.79 -3.81 -41.70
N ASP A 573 -19.55 -3.86 -43.01
CA ASP A 573 -20.39 -3.25 -44.03
C ASP A 573 -21.35 -4.27 -44.61
N GLY A 574 -22.60 -4.29 -44.14
CA GLY A 574 -23.71 -5.00 -44.76
C GLY A 574 -24.28 -6.17 -43.94
N PRO A 575 -25.46 -6.68 -44.35
CA PRO A 575 -26.09 -7.81 -43.68
C PRO A 575 -25.28 -9.10 -43.88
N LEU A 576 -25.15 -9.87 -42.80
CA LEU A 576 -24.47 -11.16 -42.84
C LEU A 576 -25.42 -12.29 -43.14
N PRO A 577 -24.98 -13.36 -43.88
CA PRO A 577 -25.82 -14.54 -44.11
C PRO A 577 -26.28 -15.21 -42.82
N GLU A 578 -27.44 -15.85 -42.86
CA GLU A 578 -27.87 -16.69 -41.75
C GLU A 578 -27.10 -18.02 -41.74
N VAL A 579 -26.69 -18.45 -40.54
CA VAL A 579 -25.99 -19.69 -40.35
C VAL A 579 -26.90 -20.71 -39.68
N SER A 580 -26.98 -21.90 -40.29
CA SER A 580 -27.67 -23.08 -39.75
C SER A 580 -26.64 -24.12 -39.30
N GLY A 581 -27.00 -24.91 -38.30
CA GLY A 581 -26.12 -25.97 -37.79
C GLY A 581 -24.83 -25.48 -37.16
N PHE A 582 -24.84 -24.30 -36.55
CA PHE A 582 -23.65 -23.75 -35.85
C PHE A 582 -23.18 -24.65 -34.71
N ARG A 583 -21.90 -25.00 -34.75
CA ARG A 583 -21.26 -25.79 -33.71
C ARG A 583 -19.90 -25.18 -33.33
N THR A 584 -19.60 -25.13 -32.06
CA THR A 584 -18.29 -24.79 -31.56
C THR A 584 -17.51 -26.07 -31.35
N LEU A 585 -16.31 -26.16 -31.95
CA LEU A 585 -15.39 -27.27 -31.78
C LEU A 585 -14.27 -26.79 -30.85
N ARG A 586 -14.34 -27.21 -29.61
CA ARG A 586 -13.46 -26.70 -28.53
C ARG A 586 -11.98 -26.86 -28.88
N GLY A 587 -11.26 -25.74 -28.87
CA GLY A 587 -9.81 -25.70 -29.16
C GLY A 587 -9.50 -25.78 -30.67
N LEU A 588 -10.46 -25.89 -31.53
CA LEU A 588 -10.28 -26.06 -32.98
C LEU A 588 -10.89 -24.91 -33.80
N GLY A 589 -12.12 -24.52 -33.51
CA GLY A 589 -12.80 -23.47 -34.23
C GLY A 589 -14.35 -23.62 -34.24
N VAL A 590 -14.97 -23.19 -35.28
CA VAL A 590 -16.42 -23.22 -35.45
C VAL A 590 -16.82 -23.80 -36.80
N SER A 591 -18.02 -24.37 -36.90
CA SER A 591 -18.58 -24.92 -38.13
C SER A 591 -20.03 -24.52 -38.28
N GLY A 592 -20.51 -24.51 -39.52
CA GLY A 592 -21.90 -24.22 -39.85
C GLY A 592 -22.16 -24.23 -41.33
N GLU A 593 -23.40 -23.95 -41.70
CA GLU A 593 -23.85 -23.83 -43.10
C GLU A 593 -24.45 -22.47 -43.35
N ALA A 594 -24.02 -21.79 -44.41
CA ALA A 594 -24.57 -20.52 -44.88
C ALA A 594 -24.56 -20.43 -46.38
N GLU A 595 -25.61 -19.87 -46.97
CA GLU A 595 -25.76 -19.71 -48.44
C GLU A 595 -25.53 -21.02 -49.22
N GLY A 596 -25.91 -22.16 -48.66
CA GLY A 596 -25.74 -23.48 -49.27
C GLY A 596 -24.34 -24.07 -49.21
N HIS A 597 -23.42 -23.42 -48.50
CA HIS A 597 -22.04 -23.88 -48.33
C HIS A 597 -21.80 -24.42 -46.90
N ARG A 598 -21.03 -25.51 -46.80
CA ARG A 598 -20.48 -26.01 -45.52
C ARG A 598 -19.23 -25.21 -45.19
N LEU A 599 -19.27 -24.59 -44.05
CA LEU A 599 -18.20 -23.70 -43.58
C LEU A 599 -17.51 -24.27 -42.36
N LEU A 600 -16.17 -24.21 -42.37
CA LEU A 600 -15.30 -24.46 -41.21
C LEU A 600 -14.41 -23.25 -41.07
N LEU A 601 -14.26 -22.75 -39.84
CA LEU A 601 -13.39 -21.64 -39.54
C LEU A 601 -12.61 -21.96 -38.26
N GLY A 602 -11.29 -21.96 -38.35
CA GLY A 602 -10.47 -22.28 -37.23
C GLY A 602 -9.00 -22.48 -37.57
N ASN A 603 -8.30 -23.22 -36.70
CA ASN A 603 -6.88 -23.48 -36.87
C ASN A 603 -6.57 -24.61 -37.86
N GLN A 604 -5.29 -24.84 -38.16
CA GLN A 604 -4.87 -25.91 -39.05
C GLN A 604 -5.30 -27.29 -38.55
N ALA A 605 -5.30 -27.48 -37.22
CA ALA A 605 -5.73 -28.77 -36.65
C ALA A 605 -7.18 -29.11 -36.98
N LEU A 606 -8.08 -28.14 -37.04
CA LEU A 606 -9.47 -28.34 -37.48
C LEU A 606 -9.56 -28.84 -38.89
N LEU A 607 -8.82 -28.21 -39.80
CA LEU A 607 -8.83 -28.60 -41.21
C LEU A 607 -8.22 -30.00 -41.42
N ASN A 608 -7.15 -30.31 -40.70
CA ASN A 608 -6.52 -31.62 -40.76
C ASN A 608 -7.42 -32.71 -40.19
N GLU A 609 -8.16 -32.43 -39.12
CA GLU A 609 -9.12 -33.41 -38.55
C GLU A 609 -10.29 -33.71 -39.51
N GLN A 610 -10.70 -32.72 -40.29
CA GLN A 610 -11.75 -32.85 -41.32
C GLN A 610 -11.21 -33.32 -42.67
N HIS A 611 -9.94 -33.74 -42.74
CA HIS A 611 -9.29 -34.24 -43.98
C HIS A 611 -9.24 -33.23 -45.12
N ILE A 612 -9.12 -31.92 -44.79
CA ILE A 612 -9.02 -30.86 -45.79
C ILE A 612 -7.52 -30.64 -46.07
N ASN A 613 -7.17 -30.53 -47.38
CA ASN A 613 -5.80 -30.28 -47.81
C ASN A 613 -5.42 -28.81 -47.51
N THR A 614 -4.39 -28.63 -46.71
CA THR A 614 -3.85 -27.32 -46.31
C THR A 614 -2.49 -26.98 -46.97
N ALA A 615 -2.05 -27.79 -47.96
CA ALA A 615 -0.71 -27.62 -48.56
C ALA A 615 -0.52 -26.24 -49.23
N GLU A 616 -1.55 -25.71 -49.87
CA GLU A 616 -1.51 -24.37 -50.52
C GLU A 616 -1.40 -23.23 -49.51
N VAL A 617 -1.89 -23.40 -48.28
CA VAL A 617 -1.96 -22.34 -47.29
C VAL A 617 -0.79 -22.38 -46.32
N GLU A 618 -0.04 -23.48 -46.25
CA GLU A 618 1.06 -23.66 -45.26
C GLU A 618 2.15 -22.58 -45.37
N SER A 619 2.58 -22.22 -46.59
CA SER A 619 3.62 -21.21 -46.78
C SER A 619 3.17 -19.82 -46.28
N GLU A 620 1.91 -19.46 -46.57
CA GLU A 620 1.35 -18.19 -46.10
C GLU A 620 1.08 -18.20 -44.60
N MET A 621 0.63 -19.32 -44.05
CA MET A 621 0.50 -19.49 -42.59
C MET A 621 1.82 -19.27 -41.86
N THR A 622 2.86 -19.90 -42.35
CA THR A 622 4.22 -19.74 -41.79
C THR A 622 4.72 -18.30 -41.92
N ALA A 623 4.48 -17.65 -43.07
CA ALA A 623 4.86 -16.27 -43.29
C ALA A 623 4.13 -15.32 -42.34
N GLN A 624 2.84 -15.49 -42.14
CA GLN A 624 2.06 -14.64 -41.22
C GLN A 624 2.41 -14.91 -39.74
N ALA A 625 2.62 -16.15 -39.36
CA ALA A 625 3.06 -16.49 -38.01
C ALA A 625 4.44 -15.91 -37.68
N SER A 626 5.37 -15.90 -38.66
CA SER A 626 6.69 -15.28 -38.49
C SER A 626 6.63 -13.76 -38.34
N ARG A 627 5.53 -13.12 -38.74
CA ARG A 627 5.24 -11.70 -38.56
C ARG A 627 4.46 -11.41 -37.28
N GLY A 628 4.20 -12.41 -36.46
CA GLY A 628 3.49 -12.27 -35.19
C GLY A 628 1.96 -12.34 -35.32
N ALA A 629 1.41 -12.69 -36.45
CA ALA A 629 -0.03 -12.85 -36.66
C ALA A 629 -0.49 -14.28 -36.42
N THR A 630 -1.71 -14.46 -35.89
CA THR A 630 -2.33 -15.77 -35.75
C THR A 630 -3.14 -16.07 -37.00
N PRO A 631 -2.85 -17.16 -37.74
CA PRO A 631 -3.61 -17.52 -38.93
C PRO A 631 -4.89 -18.24 -38.53
N VAL A 632 -6.02 -17.78 -39.09
CA VAL A 632 -7.30 -18.44 -38.98
C VAL A 632 -7.74 -18.84 -40.39
N LEU A 633 -8.10 -20.11 -40.58
CA LEU A 633 -8.44 -20.68 -41.90
C LEU A 633 -9.93 -20.85 -42.08
N LEU A 634 -10.42 -20.44 -43.23
CA LEU A 634 -11.79 -20.71 -43.69
C LEU A 634 -11.77 -21.81 -44.73
N ALA A 635 -12.55 -22.86 -44.51
CA ALA A 635 -12.81 -23.88 -45.51
C ALA A 635 -14.27 -23.80 -45.98
N VAL A 636 -14.47 -23.81 -47.29
CA VAL A 636 -15.77 -23.81 -47.95
C VAL A 636 -15.91 -25.10 -48.75
N ASP A 637 -16.94 -25.91 -48.45
CA ASP A 637 -17.26 -27.15 -49.10
C ASP A 637 -16.07 -28.13 -49.21
N GLY A 638 -15.29 -28.22 -48.10
CA GLY A 638 -14.18 -29.15 -48.01
C GLY A 638 -12.87 -28.66 -48.65
N GLN A 639 -12.77 -27.41 -49.06
CA GLN A 639 -11.54 -26.79 -49.61
C GLN A 639 -11.15 -25.57 -48.81
N ALA A 640 -9.88 -25.41 -48.56
CA ALA A 640 -9.35 -24.20 -47.94
C ALA A 640 -9.58 -22.99 -48.84
N ALA A 641 -10.38 -22.03 -48.41
CA ALA A 641 -10.80 -20.88 -49.19
C ALA A 641 -10.14 -19.56 -48.79
N ALA A 642 -9.78 -19.38 -47.53
CA ALA A 642 -9.17 -18.14 -47.11
C ALA A 642 -8.31 -18.33 -45.87
N LEU A 643 -7.33 -17.45 -45.70
CA LEU A 643 -6.55 -17.28 -44.51
C LEU A 643 -6.70 -15.85 -44.01
N PHE A 644 -7.07 -15.70 -42.76
CA PHE A 644 -7.15 -14.42 -42.05
C PHE A 644 -5.98 -14.34 -41.08
N ALA A 645 -5.11 -13.37 -41.28
CA ALA A 645 -4.05 -13.08 -40.35
C ALA A 645 -4.55 -12.07 -39.31
N ILE A 646 -4.67 -12.52 -38.06
CA ILE A 646 -5.22 -11.73 -36.97
C ILE A 646 -4.08 -11.43 -36.01
N ARG A 647 -3.92 -10.17 -35.69
CA ARG A 647 -2.89 -9.70 -34.77
C ARG A 647 -3.48 -8.69 -33.80
N ASP A 648 -3.14 -8.88 -32.53
CA ASP A 648 -3.35 -7.88 -31.50
C ASP A 648 -2.14 -6.95 -31.48
N PRO A 649 -2.26 -5.66 -31.90
CA PRO A 649 -1.12 -4.77 -31.99
C PRO A 649 -0.54 -4.47 -30.61
N LEU A 650 0.78 -4.29 -30.56
CA LEU A 650 1.45 -3.79 -29.36
C LEU A 650 0.94 -2.38 -29.04
N ARG A 651 0.83 -2.07 -27.77
CA ARG A 651 0.55 -0.69 -27.34
C ARG A 651 1.63 0.24 -27.86
N GLU A 652 1.25 1.46 -28.20
CA GLU A 652 2.14 2.45 -28.81
C GLU A 652 3.40 2.70 -27.98
N ASP A 653 3.29 2.71 -26.67
CA ASP A 653 4.37 2.99 -25.73
C ASP A 653 5.06 1.74 -25.14
N SER A 654 4.61 0.54 -25.52
CA SER A 654 5.16 -0.68 -24.93
C SER A 654 6.62 -0.88 -25.24
N VAL A 655 7.06 -0.63 -26.47
CA VAL A 655 8.46 -0.79 -26.87
C VAL A 655 9.38 0.15 -26.08
N ASP A 656 8.99 1.41 -25.94
CA ASP A 656 9.74 2.40 -25.19
C ASP A 656 9.81 2.05 -23.70
N ALA A 657 8.70 1.63 -23.13
CA ALA A 657 8.61 1.24 -21.72
C ALA A 657 9.48 0.00 -21.41
N LEU A 658 9.44 -0.99 -22.29
CA LEU A 658 10.26 -2.19 -22.15
C LEU A 658 11.75 -1.89 -22.32
N ALA A 659 12.12 -1.01 -23.25
CA ALA A 659 13.50 -0.56 -23.41
C ALA A 659 13.99 0.19 -22.16
N ARG A 660 13.13 1.02 -21.57
CA ARG A 660 13.41 1.70 -20.30
C ARG A 660 13.67 0.70 -19.16
N LEU A 661 12.83 -0.32 -19.01
CA LEU A 661 12.98 -1.36 -18.00
C LEU A 661 14.26 -2.19 -18.23
N HIS A 662 14.57 -2.49 -19.47
CA HIS A 662 15.80 -3.22 -19.83
C HIS A 662 17.05 -2.42 -19.44
N ARG A 663 17.07 -1.11 -19.73
CA ARG A 663 18.16 -0.22 -19.31
C ARG A 663 18.34 -0.16 -17.80
N GLN A 664 17.27 -0.35 -17.04
CA GLN A 664 17.31 -0.37 -15.58
C GLN A 664 17.77 -1.72 -15.00
N GLY A 665 18.09 -2.70 -15.85
CA GLY A 665 18.69 -3.96 -15.46
C GLY A 665 17.73 -5.09 -15.16
N TYR A 666 16.44 -4.95 -15.49
CA TYR A 666 15.45 -6.02 -15.30
C TYR A 666 15.53 -7.06 -16.42
N ARG A 667 15.38 -8.32 -16.03
CA ARG A 667 15.17 -9.42 -16.97
C ARG A 667 13.70 -9.40 -17.38
N LEU A 668 13.43 -9.33 -18.68
CA LEU A 668 12.08 -9.25 -19.23
C LEU A 668 11.68 -10.58 -19.85
N VAL A 669 10.50 -11.09 -19.50
CA VAL A 669 9.95 -12.34 -20.00
C VAL A 669 8.53 -12.10 -20.48
N MET A 670 8.19 -12.58 -21.67
CA MET A 670 6.82 -12.55 -22.18
C MET A 670 6.16 -13.91 -21.95
N LEU A 671 4.96 -13.87 -21.40
CA LEU A 671 4.13 -15.06 -21.14
C LEU A 671 2.93 -15.02 -22.08
N THR A 672 2.72 -16.10 -22.85
CA THR A 672 1.65 -16.15 -23.84
C THR A 672 1.16 -17.56 -24.08
N GLY A 673 -0.11 -17.70 -24.47
CA GLY A 673 -0.68 -18.95 -24.98
C GLY A 673 -0.40 -19.21 -26.46
N ASP A 674 0.22 -18.27 -27.17
CA ASP A 674 0.55 -18.43 -28.60
C ASP A 674 1.59 -19.51 -28.83
N ASN A 675 1.65 -20.02 -30.06
CA ASN A 675 2.70 -20.94 -30.48
C ASN A 675 4.09 -20.25 -30.40
N PRO A 676 5.17 -21.02 -30.30
CA PRO A 676 6.51 -20.45 -30.16
C PRO A 676 6.93 -19.51 -31.29
N THR A 677 6.52 -19.74 -32.52
CA THR A 677 6.89 -18.91 -33.71
C THR A 677 6.27 -17.52 -33.59
N THR A 678 4.97 -17.44 -33.34
CA THR A 678 4.24 -16.18 -33.16
C THR A 678 4.74 -15.43 -31.93
N ALA A 679 4.94 -16.14 -30.83
CA ALA A 679 5.44 -15.57 -29.58
C ALA A 679 6.82 -14.94 -29.73
N LYS A 680 7.75 -15.62 -30.39
CA LYS A 680 9.11 -15.10 -30.67
C LYS A 680 9.10 -13.86 -31.56
N ALA A 681 8.22 -13.83 -32.58
CA ALA A 681 8.11 -12.68 -33.45
C ALA A 681 7.62 -11.44 -32.73
N ILE A 682 6.61 -11.59 -31.88
CA ILE A 682 6.08 -10.49 -31.04
C ILE A 682 7.10 -10.03 -30.01
N ALA A 683 7.77 -10.95 -29.34
CA ALA A 683 8.81 -10.65 -28.37
C ALA A 683 9.99 -9.87 -28.98
N LYS A 684 10.40 -10.25 -30.18
CA LYS A 684 11.45 -9.54 -30.91
C LYS A 684 11.04 -8.09 -31.25
N GLU A 685 9.82 -7.90 -31.70
CA GLU A 685 9.26 -6.57 -31.97
C GLU A 685 9.18 -5.72 -30.70
N ALA A 686 8.77 -6.33 -29.60
CA ALA A 686 8.68 -5.66 -28.31
C ALA A 686 10.04 -5.40 -27.64
N GLY A 687 11.09 -6.09 -28.08
CA GLY A 687 12.44 -6.01 -27.48
C GLY A 687 12.64 -6.91 -26.28
N ILE A 688 11.87 -7.98 -26.17
CA ILE A 688 11.98 -8.98 -25.09
C ILE A 688 12.74 -10.20 -25.62
N ASP A 689 13.79 -10.63 -24.90
CA ASP A 689 14.64 -11.74 -25.32
C ASP A 689 14.10 -13.11 -24.93
N GLU A 690 13.28 -13.20 -23.89
CA GLU A 690 12.80 -14.44 -23.32
C GLU A 690 11.28 -14.58 -23.43
N VAL A 691 10.84 -15.76 -23.84
CA VAL A 691 9.41 -16.06 -24.06
C VAL A 691 9.07 -17.39 -23.43
N ILE A 692 7.95 -17.44 -22.73
CA ILE A 692 7.29 -18.67 -22.32
C ILE A 692 6.00 -18.78 -23.16
N ALA A 693 6.04 -19.63 -24.19
CA ALA A 693 4.96 -19.78 -25.14
C ALA A 693 4.12 -21.02 -24.85
N GLY A 694 2.92 -21.08 -25.44
CA GLY A 694 2.04 -22.24 -25.35
C GLY A 694 1.46 -22.47 -23.95
N VAL A 695 1.39 -21.45 -23.12
CA VAL A 695 0.92 -21.55 -21.74
C VAL A 695 -0.61 -21.46 -21.71
N LEU A 696 -1.24 -22.47 -21.15
CA LEU A 696 -2.70 -22.44 -20.90
C LEU A 696 -3.02 -21.44 -19.79
N PRO A 697 -4.23 -20.87 -19.73
CA PRO A 697 -4.60 -19.90 -18.69
C PRO A 697 -4.35 -20.38 -17.26
N ASP A 698 -4.58 -21.65 -16.96
CA ASP A 698 -4.33 -22.28 -15.67
C ASP A 698 -2.85 -22.65 -15.44
N GLY A 699 -2.01 -22.59 -16.46
CA GLY A 699 -0.57 -22.83 -16.37
C GLY A 699 0.28 -21.60 -16.11
N LYS A 700 -0.29 -20.41 -16.09
CA LYS A 700 0.46 -19.16 -15.88
C LYS A 700 1.10 -19.08 -14.50
N ALA A 701 0.38 -19.48 -13.46
CA ALA A 701 0.91 -19.53 -12.09
C ALA A 701 2.08 -20.51 -11.97
N ASP A 702 2.04 -21.66 -12.65
CA ASP A 702 3.11 -22.64 -12.67
C ASP A 702 4.38 -22.11 -13.35
N ALA A 703 4.22 -21.31 -14.41
CA ALA A 703 5.35 -20.66 -15.09
C ALA A 703 6.06 -19.68 -14.15
N ILE A 704 5.30 -18.87 -13.40
CA ILE A 704 5.84 -17.96 -12.38
C ILE A 704 6.57 -18.75 -11.29
N LYS A 705 5.95 -19.82 -10.80
CA LYS A 705 6.53 -20.68 -9.77
C LYS A 705 7.86 -21.31 -10.19
N ARG A 706 7.99 -21.72 -11.45
CA ARG A 706 9.26 -22.25 -11.99
C ARG A 706 10.36 -21.19 -11.98
N LEU A 707 10.07 -19.97 -12.37
CA LEU A 707 11.03 -18.87 -12.32
C LEU A 707 11.45 -18.56 -10.89
N GLN A 708 10.52 -18.57 -9.95
CA GLN A 708 10.81 -18.38 -8.52
C GLN A 708 11.69 -19.52 -7.96
N SER A 709 11.46 -20.77 -8.39
CA SER A 709 12.26 -21.90 -7.95
C SER A 709 13.71 -21.86 -8.43
N GLN A 710 14.00 -21.11 -9.49
CA GLN A 710 15.35 -20.86 -9.99
C GLN A 710 16.08 -19.72 -9.22
N GLY A 711 15.49 -19.19 -8.17
CA GLY A 711 16.05 -18.13 -7.34
C GLY A 711 15.77 -16.72 -7.78
N HIS A 712 14.87 -16.50 -8.76
CA HIS A 712 14.50 -15.18 -9.23
C HIS A 712 13.41 -14.56 -8.36
N LYS A 713 13.49 -13.24 -8.19
CA LYS A 713 12.41 -12.42 -7.61
C LYS A 713 11.56 -11.90 -8.76
N VAL A 714 10.34 -12.39 -8.86
CA VAL A 714 9.51 -12.26 -10.06
C VAL A 714 8.33 -11.35 -9.81
N ALA A 715 8.12 -10.39 -10.71
CA ALA A 715 6.86 -9.64 -10.82
C ALA A 715 6.05 -10.20 -11.99
N MET A 716 4.76 -10.36 -11.79
CA MET A 716 3.82 -10.64 -12.87
C MET A 716 3.04 -9.37 -13.20
N VAL A 717 3.07 -8.96 -14.45
CA VAL A 717 2.32 -7.80 -14.96
C VAL A 717 1.21 -8.32 -15.86
N GLY A 718 -0.04 -8.02 -15.50
CA GLY A 718 -1.20 -8.49 -16.24
C GLY A 718 -2.42 -7.60 -16.04
N ASP A 719 -3.49 -7.87 -16.78
CA ASP A 719 -4.75 -7.13 -16.66
C ASP A 719 -5.65 -7.61 -15.50
N GLY A 720 -5.33 -8.73 -14.92
CA GLY A 720 -5.95 -9.27 -13.72
C GLY A 720 -7.21 -10.10 -13.89
N ILE A 721 -7.83 -10.11 -15.06
CA ILE A 721 -9.07 -10.87 -15.28
C ILE A 721 -8.75 -12.37 -15.37
N ASN A 722 -7.79 -12.73 -16.20
CA ASN A 722 -7.36 -14.12 -16.41
C ASN A 722 -6.04 -14.45 -15.69
N ASP A 723 -5.39 -13.45 -15.13
CA ASP A 723 -4.04 -13.56 -14.58
C ASP A 723 -4.03 -13.58 -13.04
N ALA A 724 -5.19 -13.56 -12.39
CA ALA A 724 -5.29 -13.50 -10.93
C ALA A 724 -4.44 -14.56 -10.20
N PRO A 725 -4.45 -15.84 -10.59
CA PRO A 725 -3.58 -16.83 -9.96
C PRO A 725 -2.08 -16.54 -10.13
N ALA A 726 -1.67 -16.07 -11.30
CA ALA A 726 -0.28 -15.71 -11.58
C ALA A 726 0.14 -14.45 -10.80
N LEU A 727 -0.74 -13.44 -10.71
CA LEU A 727 -0.53 -12.24 -9.91
C LEU A 727 -0.37 -12.56 -8.42
N ALA A 728 -1.15 -13.51 -7.91
CA ALA A 728 -1.06 -13.97 -6.54
C ALA A 728 0.21 -14.78 -6.27
N GLN A 729 0.65 -15.59 -7.24
CA GLN A 729 1.85 -16.44 -7.10
C GLN A 729 3.14 -15.65 -7.19
N ALA A 730 3.20 -14.59 -7.97
CA ALA A 730 4.39 -13.76 -8.13
C ALA A 730 4.81 -13.10 -6.81
N ASP A 731 6.09 -12.78 -6.68
CA ASP A 731 6.57 -12.00 -5.53
C ASP A 731 5.86 -10.64 -5.47
N VAL A 732 5.64 -10.02 -6.62
CA VAL A 732 4.80 -8.83 -6.74
C VAL A 732 3.88 -9.00 -7.95
N GLY A 733 2.58 -8.97 -7.73
CA GLY A 733 1.60 -8.90 -8.80
C GLY A 733 1.30 -7.44 -9.14
N ILE A 734 1.40 -7.08 -10.42
CA ILE A 734 1.10 -5.73 -10.93
C ILE A 734 -0.08 -5.82 -11.89
N ALA A 735 -1.21 -5.26 -11.50
CA ALA A 735 -2.39 -5.20 -12.34
C ALA A 735 -2.44 -3.88 -13.11
N MET A 736 -2.78 -3.94 -14.39
CA MET A 736 -2.81 -2.78 -15.27
C MET A 736 -4.24 -2.28 -15.53
N GLY A 737 -4.33 -0.98 -15.77
CA GLY A 737 -5.52 -0.38 -16.34
C GLY A 737 -6.73 -0.28 -15.44
N GLY A 738 -6.51 -0.11 -14.14
CA GLY A 738 -7.58 -0.03 -13.16
C GLY A 738 -8.26 -1.35 -12.86
N GLY A 739 -7.89 -2.42 -13.53
CA GLY A 739 -8.26 -3.82 -13.32
C GLY A 739 -9.73 -4.12 -12.98
N SER A 740 -10.10 -5.39 -13.01
CA SER A 740 -11.32 -5.85 -12.36
C SER A 740 -11.17 -5.76 -10.83
N ASP A 741 -12.26 -5.76 -10.09
CA ASP A 741 -12.25 -5.77 -8.63
C ASP A 741 -11.39 -6.93 -8.07
N VAL A 742 -11.42 -8.08 -8.73
CA VAL A 742 -10.61 -9.25 -8.37
C VAL A 742 -9.11 -8.98 -8.53
N ALA A 743 -8.72 -8.26 -9.57
CA ALA A 743 -7.33 -7.90 -9.81
C ALA A 743 -6.80 -6.92 -8.76
N ILE A 744 -7.60 -5.93 -8.38
CA ILE A 744 -7.26 -4.96 -7.33
C ILE A 744 -7.05 -5.67 -6.00
N GLU A 745 -7.85 -6.68 -5.68
CA GLU A 745 -7.73 -7.45 -4.44
C GLU A 745 -6.50 -8.39 -4.43
N THR A 746 -6.13 -8.95 -5.57
CA THR A 746 -5.03 -9.92 -5.67
C THR A 746 -3.68 -9.30 -6.00
N ALA A 747 -3.66 -8.13 -6.63
CA ALA A 747 -2.43 -7.47 -7.03
C ALA A 747 -1.81 -6.67 -5.87
N ALA A 748 -0.51 -6.79 -5.70
CA ALA A 748 0.24 -5.99 -4.76
C ALA A 748 0.33 -4.52 -5.21
N ILE A 749 0.42 -4.29 -6.51
CA ILE A 749 0.46 -2.96 -7.13
C ILE A 749 -0.60 -2.91 -8.22
N THR A 750 -1.37 -1.84 -8.26
CA THR A 750 -2.36 -1.57 -9.30
C THR A 750 -1.98 -0.29 -10.03
N LEU A 751 -1.89 -0.38 -11.36
CA LEU A 751 -1.65 0.76 -12.23
C LEU A 751 -2.99 1.27 -12.77
N MET A 752 -3.32 2.51 -12.50
CA MET A 752 -4.55 3.13 -13.01
C MET A 752 -4.39 3.53 -14.49
N ARG A 753 -3.18 3.70 -14.95
CA ARG A 753 -2.83 4.06 -16.30
C ARG A 753 -2.58 2.81 -17.15
N HIS A 754 -3.12 2.76 -18.36
CA HIS A 754 -2.85 1.70 -19.35
C HIS A 754 -1.50 1.91 -20.06
N SER A 755 -0.44 1.87 -19.32
CA SER A 755 0.92 2.05 -19.87
C SER A 755 1.93 1.26 -19.06
N LEU A 756 2.84 0.58 -19.75
CA LEU A 756 3.97 -0.12 -19.12
C LEU A 756 4.98 0.86 -18.51
N HIS A 757 4.97 2.13 -18.87
CA HIS A 757 5.73 3.16 -18.16
C HIS A 757 5.32 3.25 -16.68
N GLY A 758 4.07 2.93 -16.37
CA GLY A 758 3.61 2.82 -15.00
C GLY A 758 4.33 1.75 -14.20
N VAL A 759 4.73 0.65 -14.82
CA VAL A 759 5.56 -0.40 -14.19
C VAL A 759 6.93 0.17 -13.82
N ALA A 760 7.59 0.86 -14.76
CA ALA A 760 8.88 1.48 -14.52
C ALA A 760 8.81 2.54 -13.42
N ASP A 761 7.76 3.36 -13.42
CA ASP A 761 7.51 4.38 -12.40
C ASP A 761 7.30 3.73 -11.02
N ALA A 762 6.48 2.68 -10.96
CA ALA A 762 6.21 1.94 -9.73
C ALA A 762 7.49 1.35 -9.12
N LEU A 763 8.32 0.73 -9.94
CA LEU A 763 9.57 0.13 -9.47
C LEU A 763 10.60 1.18 -9.06
N ALA A 764 10.70 2.28 -9.79
CA ALA A 764 11.60 3.40 -9.45
C ALA A 764 11.19 4.05 -8.12
N ILE A 765 9.90 4.31 -7.92
CA ILE A 765 9.36 4.89 -6.68
C ILE A 765 9.55 3.93 -5.51
N SER A 766 9.33 2.64 -5.71
CA SER A 766 9.53 1.61 -4.68
C SER A 766 10.99 1.57 -4.22
N LYS A 767 11.94 1.57 -5.16
CA LYS A 767 13.37 1.63 -4.84
C LYS A 767 13.76 2.91 -4.11
N ALA A 768 13.26 4.05 -4.57
CA ALA A 768 13.52 5.34 -3.93
C ALA A 768 12.96 5.39 -2.51
N THR A 769 11.76 4.86 -2.29
CA THR A 769 11.09 4.81 -0.99
C THR A 769 11.89 3.94 0.00
N LEU A 770 12.30 2.75 -0.41
CA LEU A 770 13.08 1.85 0.43
C LEU A 770 14.48 2.41 0.72
N ARG A 771 15.12 3.04 -0.26
CA ARG A 771 16.40 3.74 -0.06
C ARG A 771 16.24 4.86 0.96
N ASN A 772 15.21 5.67 0.83
CA ASN A 772 14.90 6.77 1.76
C ASN A 772 14.64 6.23 3.18
N MET A 773 13.88 5.15 3.31
CA MET A 773 13.62 4.48 4.57
C MET A 773 14.92 3.99 5.24
N LYS A 774 15.79 3.35 4.48
CA LYS A 774 17.09 2.89 4.98
C LYS A 774 17.99 4.06 5.39
N GLN A 775 18.00 5.15 4.63
CA GLN A 775 18.73 6.38 4.98
C GLN A 775 18.20 6.96 6.30
N ASN A 776 16.89 7.01 6.48
CA ASN A 776 16.26 7.52 7.69
C ASN A 776 16.57 6.64 8.91
N LEU A 777 16.50 5.32 8.78
CA LEU A 777 16.85 4.38 9.83
C LEU A 777 18.33 4.51 10.21
N LEU A 778 19.21 4.56 9.22
CA LEU A 778 20.63 4.75 9.45
C LEU A 778 20.91 6.08 10.14
N GLY A 779 20.30 7.17 9.68
CA GLY A 779 20.44 8.50 10.28
C GLY A 779 19.97 8.52 11.73
N ALA A 780 18.84 7.89 12.03
CA ALA A 780 18.31 7.79 13.37
C ALA A 780 19.24 7.02 14.33
N PHE A 781 19.84 5.92 13.85
CA PHE A 781 20.76 5.13 14.66
C PHE A 781 22.16 5.76 14.79
N VAL A 782 22.67 6.38 13.73
CA VAL A 782 24.03 6.95 13.74
C VAL A 782 24.17 8.04 14.77
N TYR A 783 23.24 8.98 14.85
CA TYR A 783 23.27 10.05 15.86
C TYR A 783 23.32 9.48 17.27
N ASN A 784 22.45 8.50 17.55
CA ASN A 784 22.39 7.89 18.87
C ASN A 784 23.64 7.06 19.19
N SER A 785 24.06 6.21 18.25
CA SER A 785 25.20 5.30 18.45
C SER A 785 26.54 6.01 18.61
N LEU A 786 26.78 7.09 17.85
CA LEU A 786 27.98 7.91 17.98
C LEU A 786 27.91 8.85 19.19
N GLY A 787 26.73 9.33 19.52
CA GLY A 787 26.51 10.24 20.63
C GLY A 787 26.67 9.59 22.00
N ILE A 788 26.28 8.33 22.17
CA ILE A 788 26.38 7.64 23.47
C ILE A 788 27.80 7.57 24.00
N PRO A 789 28.83 7.10 23.27
CA PRO A 789 30.21 7.10 23.76
C PRO A 789 30.74 8.51 24.09
N ILE A 790 30.42 9.48 23.24
CA ILE A 790 30.84 10.89 23.46
C ILE A 790 30.19 11.43 24.73
N ALA A 791 28.89 11.17 24.92
CA ALA A 791 28.17 11.57 26.13
C ALA A 791 28.69 10.85 27.40
N ALA A 792 29.08 9.59 27.24
CA ALA A 792 29.70 8.81 28.34
C ALA A 792 31.11 9.28 28.72
N GLY A 793 31.73 10.17 27.94
CA GLY A 793 32.99 10.79 28.27
C GLY A 793 34.23 10.16 27.64
N ILE A 794 34.09 9.42 26.55
CA ILE A 794 35.23 8.75 25.89
C ILE A 794 36.29 9.74 25.38
N LEU A 795 35.88 10.98 25.05
CA LEU A 795 36.81 12.04 24.62
C LEU A 795 37.50 12.80 25.74
N TRP A 796 37.07 12.60 27.00
CA TRP A 796 37.61 13.29 28.14
C TRP A 796 39.14 13.09 28.29
N PRO A 797 39.68 11.86 28.23
CA PRO A 797 41.11 11.65 28.34
C PRO A 797 41.97 12.32 27.27
N LEU A 798 41.38 12.56 26.08
CA LEU A 798 42.07 13.12 24.91
C LEU A 798 41.95 14.63 24.82
N THR A 799 40.75 15.17 25.04
CA THR A 799 40.43 16.58 24.79
C THR A 799 40.02 17.37 26.04
N GLY A 800 39.77 16.69 27.16
CA GLY A 800 39.27 17.30 28.38
C GLY A 800 37.83 17.86 28.26
N THR A 801 37.07 17.47 27.23
CA THR A 801 35.72 17.96 26.99
C THR A 801 34.67 16.88 27.16
N LEU A 802 33.52 17.27 27.66
CA LEU A 802 32.31 16.44 27.75
C LEU A 802 31.21 17.03 26.88
N LEU A 803 30.32 16.17 26.39
CA LEU A 803 29.14 16.63 25.70
C LEU A 803 28.19 17.34 26.69
N ASN A 804 27.76 18.54 26.34
CA ASN A 804 26.79 19.29 27.14
C ASN A 804 25.36 18.70 26.95
N PRO A 805 24.58 18.50 28.03
CA PRO A 805 23.21 18.03 27.92
C PRO A 805 22.33 18.87 26.99
N VAL A 806 22.52 20.19 26.93
CA VAL A 806 21.81 21.10 26.03
C VAL A 806 22.15 20.79 24.58
N VAL A 807 23.41 20.54 24.26
CA VAL A 807 23.87 20.14 22.92
C VAL A 807 23.26 18.80 22.53
N ALA A 808 23.18 17.85 23.46
CA ALA A 808 22.52 16.57 23.23
C ALA A 808 21.04 16.73 22.87
N GLY A 809 20.31 17.61 23.58
CA GLY A 809 18.92 17.93 23.28
C GLY A 809 18.75 18.55 21.89
N ALA A 810 19.62 19.46 21.52
CA ALA A 810 19.64 20.09 20.20
C ALA A 810 19.93 19.05 19.09
N ALA A 811 20.86 18.13 19.32
CA ALA A 811 21.19 17.07 18.38
C ALA A 811 19.97 16.14 18.14
N MET A 812 19.20 15.83 19.18
CA MET A 812 17.99 15.01 19.05
C MET A 812 16.91 15.72 18.27
N ALA A 813 16.68 17.00 18.50
CA ALA A 813 15.77 17.81 17.71
C ALA A 813 16.15 17.82 16.23
N LEU A 814 17.43 18.02 15.92
CA LEU A 814 17.96 18.00 14.55
C LEU A 814 17.81 16.61 13.90
N SER A 815 18.00 15.54 14.65
CA SER A 815 17.81 14.17 14.14
C SER A 815 16.39 13.95 13.65
N SER A 816 15.38 14.30 14.43
CA SER A 816 13.98 14.18 14.05
C SER A 816 13.65 15.04 12.82
N ILE A 817 14.11 16.27 12.76
CA ILE A 817 13.92 17.18 11.61
C ILE A 817 14.57 16.58 10.36
N THR A 818 15.78 16.05 10.48
CA THR A 818 16.51 15.45 9.36
C THR A 818 15.74 14.28 8.76
N VAL A 819 15.23 13.37 9.60
CA VAL A 819 14.44 12.22 9.16
C VAL A 819 13.19 12.66 8.40
N VAL A 820 12.41 13.56 8.96
CA VAL A 820 11.16 14.02 8.33
C VAL A 820 11.44 14.82 7.06
N SER A 821 12.46 15.66 7.04
CA SER A 821 12.85 16.43 5.85
C SER A 821 13.33 15.51 4.73
N ASN A 822 14.09 14.46 5.05
CA ASN A 822 14.53 13.47 4.07
C ASN A 822 13.34 12.69 3.50
N ALA A 823 12.39 12.30 4.34
CA ALA A 823 11.15 11.65 3.89
C ALA A 823 10.33 12.55 2.96
N ASN A 824 10.22 13.84 3.27
CA ASN A 824 9.54 14.82 2.41
C ASN A 824 10.21 15.00 1.04
N ARG A 825 11.49 14.71 0.93
CA ARG A 825 12.20 14.74 -0.37
C ARG A 825 11.60 13.77 -1.39
N LEU A 826 11.00 12.65 -0.94
CA LEU A 826 10.31 11.71 -1.82
C LEU A 826 9.13 12.34 -2.57
N LEU A 827 8.51 13.35 -2.01
CA LEU A 827 7.39 14.06 -2.66
C LEU A 827 7.80 14.77 -3.96
N ARG A 828 9.10 14.99 -4.15
CA ARG A 828 9.68 15.61 -5.34
C ARG A 828 10.41 14.61 -6.24
N PHE A 829 10.40 13.34 -5.87
CA PHE A 829 11.07 12.32 -6.66
C PHE A 829 10.44 12.19 -8.05
N LYS A 830 11.29 12.14 -9.08
CA LYS A 830 10.87 11.91 -10.46
C LYS A 830 11.54 10.63 -10.96
N PRO A 831 10.76 9.62 -11.38
CA PRO A 831 11.33 8.45 -12.02
C PRO A 831 12.12 8.82 -13.28
N LYS A 832 13.27 8.19 -13.50
CA LYS A 832 14.07 8.40 -14.68
C LYS A 832 13.42 7.75 -15.90
N GLU A 833 13.38 8.47 -17.02
CA GLU A 833 12.91 7.96 -18.30
C GLU A 833 13.87 6.94 -18.94
#